data_9187a95a61b84654fe27243c956b2190
#
_entry.id   9187a95a61b84654fe27243c956b2190
#
_cell.length_a   1.000
_cell.length_b   1.000
_cell.length_c   1.000
_cell.angle_alpha   90.00
_cell.angle_beta   90.00
_cell.angle_gamma   90.00
#
_symmetry.space_group_name_H-M   'P 1'
#
loop_
_entity.id
_entity.type
_entity.pdbx_description
1 polymer ?
#
loop_
_entity_poly.entity_id
_entity_poly.type
_entity_poly.pdbx_seq_one_letter_code
_entity_poly.pdbx_strand_id
1 'polypeptide(L)'
;MNTPFFMTHHSPIGAYASFTFGAIGKGVSIDLESPRVKEERYDLYAGYSQDGVVMALPFRENISMAVSQLDSSDEGNKEIKREKKNGWTYFAKEEITRTLTPCIDRFEAGRMTLEVYTPHPALEDPEKETLSDYAVCPGMLMRLVIDNQDGDTSAVGYLGLGNKVLRYIHSVQTDGLKGLGCKNSWMLLTDADSDAYLLRSFQLDYLLQNDVDILHETGPGAICIKVQPGEKKELLAAFGFYTSDPATCGIETHYAYGQHFANVREVCRLVLDNAARIREESEALDAAIAAKAADPVKLQLLAQGVRGYEASTQLGVADGKYYYNVGEGAYCWRNTLDLAADHLPWELYRNPWVVRNIMDLYMERYSYHDKVTFDGEPGKLFEGGLSFTHDMGNFVTFSGEAHSDYETDRYVDAACYFYMTIEELLNGIYCICAYALYTGDMEWMKKRATVLRELLCSMENRDHHDPAKRDGILKATSSRCGQTGKESTTYDALDHSLMDAPGNLYVAVKTGCALIMLQKCFDELGDAESSARAAHMLKLNQASLKKFQTEDGILRANLYSDTDSRVLAAAESLAVPYMLGLTGKAIEPVKELLLTHIRGCMQEGHCIDETTGGVRLSSKSNNTWVSKVILCFAVMEKVFDINLEKEYPAAMRELAHWCQISAKDDTISDQVLTTERKVIGGCYYPRSASTAIWIY
;
A
#
# COMPACT_ATOMS: atom_id res chain seq x y z
N MET A 1 12.54 -9.19 17.22
CA MET A 1 13.27 -7.88 17.12
C MET A 1 12.28 -6.80 17.52
N ASN A 2 12.67 -5.84 18.32
CA ASN A 2 11.75 -4.76 18.71
C ASN A 2 11.51 -3.83 17.51
N THR A 3 10.27 -3.71 17.06
CA THR A 3 9.89 -2.84 15.95
C THR A 3 9.96 -1.38 16.39
N PRO A 4 10.52 -0.46 15.60
CA PRO A 4 10.50 0.97 15.93
C PRO A 4 9.08 1.55 16.00
N PHE A 5 8.95 2.72 16.65
CA PHE A 5 7.68 3.41 16.80
C PHE A 5 7.44 4.37 15.64
N PHE A 6 6.48 4.03 14.81
CA PHE A 6 6.01 4.81 13.66
C PHE A 6 4.50 4.59 13.46
N MET A 7 3.86 5.47 12.70
CA MET A 7 2.44 5.35 12.36
C MET A 7 2.21 4.14 11.46
N THR A 8 1.19 3.35 11.77
CA THR A 8 0.86 2.11 11.06
C THR A 8 -0.64 2.04 10.83
N HIS A 9 -1.04 1.67 9.63
CA HIS A 9 -2.43 1.39 9.29
C HIS A 9 -2.93 0.09 9.90
N HIS A 10 -4.16 0.13 10.39
CA HIS A 10 -4.96 -1.01 10.76
C HIS A 10 -6.26 -0.87 9.96
N SER A 11 -6.30 -1.49 8.80
CA SER A 11 -7.32 -1.23 7.77
C SER A 11 -7.90 -2.54 7.25
N PRO A 12 -9.20 -2.77 7.39
CA PRO A 12 -9.86 -3.90 6.75
C PRO A 12 -9.85 -3.74 5.22
N ILE A 13 -9.56 -4.82 4.51
CA ILE A 13 -9.53 -4.84 3.04
C ILE A 13 -10.86 -4.34 2.46
N GLY A 14 -10.79 -3.52 1.42
CA GLY A 14 -11.96 -3.03 0.69
C GLY A 14 -12.83 -2.01 1.41
N ALA A 15 -12.48 -1.63 2.65
CA ALA A 15 -13.27 -0.69 3.45
C ALA A 15 -12.89 0.78 3.20
N TYR A 16 -11.73 1.04 2.64
CA TYR A 16 -11.14 2.38 2.44
C TYR A 16 -11.18 3.21 3.74
N ALA A 17 -10.88 2.56 4.84
CA ALA A 17 -10.90 3.11 6.19
C ALA A 17 -9.68 2.64 6.98
N SER A 18 -9.25 3.42 7.94
CA SER A 18 -8.06 3.11 8.73
C SER A 18 -8.14 3.60 10.18
N PHE A 19 -7.69 2.77 11.10
CA PHE A 19 -7.29 3.14 12.45
C PHE A 19 -5.77 3.18 12.50
N THR A 20 -5.19 4.37 12.52
CA THR A 20 -3.76 4.56 12.31
C THR A 20 -3.08 5.09 13.57
N PHE A 21 -2.09 4.35 14.10
CA PHE A 21 -1.34 4.76 15.29
C PHE A 21 0.03 4.06 15.36
N GLY A 22 0.77 4.27 16.43
CA GLY A 22 2.03 3.58 16.77
C GLY A 22 3.26 4.47 16.88
N ALA A 23 3.16 5.77 16.53
CA ALA A 23 4.22 6.74 16.79
C ALA A 23 4.00 7.43 18.14
N ILE A 24 5.06 7.51 18.95
CA ILE A 24 5.03 8.11 20.28
C ILE A 24 4.66 9.60 20.18
N GLY A 25 3.68 10.03 20.97
CA GLY A 25 3.25 11.41 21.06
C GLY A 25 2.43 11.92 19.87
N LYS A 26 1.94 11.03 18.98
CA LYS A 26 1.19 11.41 17.78
C LYS A 26 -0.32 11.14 17.84
N GLY A 27 -0.79 10.41 18.85
CA GLY A 27 -2.20 10.01 18.94
C GLY A 27 -2.58 8.98 17.89
N VAL A 28 -3.86 8.97 17.56
CA VAL A 28 -4.50 8.06 16.59
C VAL A 28 -5.22 8.87 15.54
N SER A 29 -5.16 8.44 14.28
CA SER A 29 -6.05 8.89 13.22
C SER A 29 -7.14 7.82 12.99
N ILE A 30 -8.39 8.25 12.81
CA ILE A 30 -9.52 7.39 12.46
C ILE A 30 -10.11 7.97 11.18
N ASP A 31 -9.83 7.31 10.07
CA ASP A 31 -10.15 7.80 8.74
C ASP A 31 -11.18 6.87 8.10
N LEU A 32 -12.22 7.46 7.52
CA LEU A 32 -13.22 6.80 6.67
C LEU A 32 -13.19 7.45 5.29
N GLU A 33 -13.41 6.64 4.25
CA GLU A 33 -13.46 7.10 2.86
C GLU A 33 -12.15 7.67 2.31
N SER A 34 -11.11 7.67 3.12
CA SER A 34 -9.75 8.02 2.69
C SER A 34 -8.76 7.76 3.82
N PRO A 35 -7.63 7.09 3.59
CA PRO A 35 -6.57 6.99 4.59
C PRO A 35 -5.79 8.31 4.77
N ARG A 36 -6.19 9.40 4.12
CA ARG A 36 -5.44 10.65 3.99
C ARG A 36 -5.92 11.79 4.86
N VAL A 37 -7.11 11.70 5.41
CA VAL A 37 -7.69 12.81 6.16
C VAL A 37 -7.12 12.82 7.56
N LYS A 38 -6.25 13.80 7.83
CA LYS A 38 -5.66 14.06 9.16
C LYS A 38 -6.55 14.93 10.04
N GLU A 39 -7.81 15.11 9.69
CA GLU A 39 -8.63 16.17 10.29
C GLU A 39 -9.06 15.87 11.73
N GLU A 40 -9.18 14.59 12.11
CA GLU A 40 -9.55 14.23 13.46
C GLU A 40 -8.53 13.27 14.09
N ARG A 41 -7.69 13.82 14.95
CA ARG A 41 -6.81 13.00 15.79
C ARG A 41 -7.45 12.74 17.14
N TYR A 42 -7.34 11.50 17.56
CA TYR A 42 -7.79 11.00 18.83
C TYR A 42 -6.59 10.65 19.71
N ASP A 43 -6.80 10.64 21.02
CA ASP A 43 -5.87 10.06 21.99
C ASP A 43 -6.27 8.60 22.24
N LEU A 44 -5.33 7.67 22.17
CA LEU A 44 -5.54 6.27 22.59
C LEU A 44 -5.20 6.16 24.08
N TYR A 45 -6.16 5.70 24.84
CA TYR A 45 -6.01 5.38 26.26
C TYR A 45 -5.92 3.86 26.39
N ALA A 46 -4.70 3.34 26.48
CA ALA A 46 -4.45 1.91 26.68
C ALA A 46 -3.40 1.74 27.77
N GLY A 47 -3.74 0.95 28.77
CA GLY A 47 -2.88 0.78 29.95
C GLY A 47 -3.52 0.05 31.09
N TYR A 48 -2.99 0.27 32.27
CA TYR A 48 -3.57 -0.20 33.53
C TYR A 48 -3.36 0.79 34.66
N SER A 49 -4.24 0.74 35.66
CA SER A 49 -4.10 1.46 36.93
C SER A 49 -3.91 0.45 38.05
N GLN A 50 -2.96 0.72 38.95
CA GLN A 50 -2.71 -0.08 40.15
C GLN A 50 -2.09 0.84 41.23
N ASP A 51 -2.49 0.70 42.51
CA ASP A 51 -1.97 1.46 43.65
C ASP A 51 -1.99 2.99 43.44
N GLY A 52 -3.04 3.49 42.81
CA GLY A 52 -3.19 4.92 42.50
C GLY A 52 -2.30 5.46 41.40
N VAL A 53 -1.56 4.61 40.70
CA VAL A 53 -0.76 4.95 39.51
C VAL A 53 -1.45 4.50 38.25
N VAL A 54 -1.60 5.42 37.28
CA VAL A 54 -2.18 5.10 35.95
C VAL A 54 -1.07 5.02 34.93
N MET A 55 -0.72 3.82 34.52
CA MET A 55 0.29 3.53 33.49
C MET A 55 -0.36 3.51 32.12
N ALA A 56 0.21 4.20 31.13
CA ALA A 56 -0.34 4.34 29.78
C ALA A 56 0.72 4.16 28.68
N LEU A 57 0.31 3.59 27.55
CA LEU A 57 1.07 3.68 26.31
C LEU A 57 1.10 5.14 25.82
N PRO A 58 2.21 5.61 25.20
CA PRO A 58 2.42 7.02 24.87
C PRO A 58 1.80 7.41 23.52
N PHE A 59 0.59 6.93 23.20
CA PHE A 59 -0.12 7.19 21.94
C PHE A 59 -1.18 8.29 22.09
N ARG A 60 -0.75 9.41 22.64
CA ARG A 60 -1.55 10.63 22.79
C ARG A 60 -0.78 11.82 22.25
N GLU A 61 -1.50 12.80 21.69
CA GLU A 61 -0.87 14.04 21.25
C GLU A 61 -0.47 14.89 22.46
N ASN A 62 0.70 15.53 22.38
CA ASN A 62 1.19 16.47 23.41
C ASN A 62 1.15 15.89 24.83
N ILE A 63 1.86 14.79 25.04
CA ILE A 63 2.02 14.15 26.36
C ILE A 63 2.39 15.18 27.47
N SER A 64 3.08 16.26 27.11
CA SER A 64 3.47 17.35 28.01
C SER A 64 2.42 18.47 28.20
N MET A 65 1.38 18.53 27.36
CA MET A 65 0.41 19.63 27.34
C MET A 65 -1.05 19.20 27.62
N ALA A 66 -1.27 18.12 28.36
CA ALA A 66 -2.60 17.74 28.83
C ALA A 66 -3.14 18.68 29.94
N VAL A 67 -2.87 19.97 29.86
CA VAL A 67 -3.39 20.99 30.74
C VAL A 67 -4.34 21.89 29.94
N SER A 68 -5.64 21.59 30.08
CA SER A 68 -6.78 22.50 30.06
C SER A 68 -6.85 23.59 28.98
N GLN A 69 -7.59 23.32 27.90
CA GLN A 69 -8.31 24.37 27.18
C GLN A 69 -9.57 24.85 27.94
N LEU A 70 -9.91 24.24 29.07
CA LEU A 70 -11.05 24.64 29.92
C LEU A 70 -10.73 25.82 30.84
N ASP A 71 -9.45 26.15 31.06
CA ASP A 71 -9.06 27.27 31.89
C ASP A 71 -9.00 28.63 31.16
N SER A 72 -9.34 28.69 29.87
CA SER A 72 -9.31 29.94 29.11
C SER A 72 -10.60 30.78 29.21
N SER A 73 -11.63 30.31 29.87
CA SER A 73 -12.89 31.02 30.01
C SER A 73 -13.04 31.83 31.31
N ASP A 74 -12.06 31.77 32.21
CA ASP A 74 -12.14 32.49 33.49
C ASP A 74 -10.99 33.49 33.66
N GLU A 75 -11.08 34.63 32.98
CA GLU A 75 -10.13 35.76 33.17
C GLU A 75 -10.17 36.38 34.60
N GLY A 76 -11.08 35.89 35.45
CA GLY A 76 -11.35 36.45 36.75
C GLY A 76 -10.51 35.91 37.93
N ASN A 77 -9.87 34.73 37.79
CA ASN A 77 -9.22 34.06 38.93
C ASN A 77 -7.76 33.71 38.66
N LYS A 78 -6.90 34.71 38.69
CA LYS A 78 -5.44 34.54 38.50
C LYS A 78 -4.72 33.77 39.65
N GLU A 79 -5.42 33.36 40.70
CA GLU A 79 -4.80 32.73 41.88
C GLU A 79 -4.93 31.19 41.94
N ILE A 80 -5.56 30.52 40.98
CA ILE A 80 -5.63 29.07 40.97
C ILE A 80 -4.90 28.49 39.74
N LYS A 81 -3.65 28.89 39.56
CA LYS A 81 -2.69 28.06 38.84
C LYS A 81 -2.19 26.96 39.80
N ARG A 82 -3.06 26.05 40.16
CA ARG A 82 -2.62 24.72 40.58
C ARG A 82 -2.13 24.05 39.29
N GLU A 83 -0.83 23.79 39.20
CA GLU A 83 -0.27 22.78 38.32
C GLU A 83 -1.03 21.48 38.65
N LYS A 84 -2.12 21.20 37.93
CA LYS A 84 -2.71 19.86 37.94
C LYS A 84 -1.63 18.98 37.31
N LYS A 85 -0.87 18.26 38.14
CA LYS A 85 -0.08 17.14 37.67
C LYS A 85 -1.03 16.26 36.87
N ASN A 86 -0.72 16.07 35.56
CA ASN A 86 -1.36 15.08 34.76
C ASN A 86 -1.23 13.75 35.52
N GLY A 87 -2.34 13.10 35.86
CA GLY A 87 -2.36 11.85 36.61
C GLY A 87 -1.85 10.63 35.83
N TRP A 88 -1.51 10.81 34.56
CA TRP A 88 -0.99 9.76 33.68
C TRP A 88 0.52 9.59 33.84
N THR A 89 0.95 8.33 33.95
CA THR A 89 2.36 7.93 33.85
C THR A 89 2.53 7.16 32.57
N TYR A 90 3.42 7.62 31.69
CA TYR A 90 3.67 6.96 30.42
C TYR A 90 4.87 6.03 30.52
N PHE A 91 4.76 4.87 29.89
CA PHE A 91 5.91 4.00 29.68
C PHE A 91 6.97 4.74 28.85
N ALA A 92 8.22 4.66 29.26
CA ALA A 92 9.32 5.10 28.44
C ALA A 92 9.45 4.20 27.20
N LYS A 93 10.01 4.73 26.13
CA LYS A 93 10.19 3.99 24.88
C LYS A 93 10.90 2.65 25.07
N GLU A 94 11.87 2.62 25.96
CA GLU A 94 12.71 1.47 26.28
C GLU A 94 11.98 0.41 27.10
N GLU A 95 10.86 0.77 27.74
CA GLU A 95 10.01 -0.13 28.53
C GLU A 95 8.94 -0.81 27.66
N ILE A 96 8.81 -0.43 26.39
CA ILE A 96 7.81 -0.97 25.47
C ILE A 96 8.49 -1.85 24.42
N THR A 97 8.06 -3.09 24.32
CA THR A 97 8.42 -3.96 23.20
C THR A 97 7.29 -3.92 22.18
N ARG A 98 7.60 -3.52 20.93
CA ARG A 98 6.67 -3.59 19.81
C ARG A 98 7.06 -4.71 18.86
N THR A 99 6.09 -5.52 18.43
CA THR A 99 6.22 -6.50 17.36
C THR A 99 5.14 -6.21 16.32
N LEU A 100 5.57 -5.86 15.09
CA LEU A 100 4.69 -5.60 13.96
C LEU A 100 4.87 -6.69 12.90
N THR A 101 3.76 -7.31 12.55
CA THR A 101 3.63 -8.27 11.44
C THR A 101 2.54 -7.81 10.48
N PRO A 102 2.36 -8.42 9.31
CA PRO A 102 1.24 -8.08 8.42
C PRO A 102 -0.12 -8.01 9.11
N CYS A 103 -0.43 -8.98 9.96
CA CYS A 103 -1.76 -9.08 10.60
C CYS A 103 -1.81 -8.56 12.03
N ILE A 104 -0.69 -8.56 12.77
CA ILE A 104 -0.69 -8.28 14.21
C ILE A 104 0.26 -7.13 14.54
N ASP A 105 -0.23 -6.15 15.31
CA ASP A 105 0.59 -5.12 15.95
C ASP A 105 0.49 -5.29 17.47
N ARG A 106 1.58 -5.68 18.11
CA ARG A 106 1.65 -6.03 19.54
C ARG A 106 2.55 -5.08 20.29
N PHE A 107 2.06 -4.60 21.43
CA PHE A 107 2.78 -3.75 22.37
C PHE A 107 2.78 -4.39 23.76
N GLU A 108 3.96 -4.66 24.30
CA GLU A 108 4.15 -5.25 25.62
C GLU A 108 4.86 -4.23 26.53
N ALA A 109 4.27 -3.90 27.68
CA ALA A 109 4.82 -2.94 28.63
C ALA A 109 4.32 -3.21 30.05
N GLY A 110 5.23 -3.36 31.01
CA GLY A 110 4.88 -3.67 32.38
C GLY A 110 4.01 -4.92 32.48
N ARG A 111 2.81 -4.76 33.02
CA ARG A 111 1.82 -5.86 33.18
C ARG A 111 0.86 -6.00 32.01
N MET A 112 0.99 -5.18 30.96
CA MET A 112 0.04 -5.16 29.87
C MET A 112 0.61 -5.69 28.55
N THR A 113 -0.28 -6.29 27.77
CA THR A 113 -0.06 -6.54 26.34
C THR A 113 -1.28 -6.02 25.58
N LEU A 114 -1.05 -5.10 24.62
CA LEU A 114 -2.05 -4.66 23.65
C LEU A 114 -1.75 -5.30 22.31
N GLU A 115 -2.74 -5.96 21.72
CA GLU A 115 -2.66 -6.53 20.37
C GLU A 115 -3.79 -5.99 19.50
N VAL A 116 -3.45 -5.59 18.28
CA VAL A 116 -4.41 -5.22 17.26
C VAL A 116 -4.30 -6.19 16.09
N TYR A 117 -5.34 -6.96 15.89
CA TYR A 117 -5.46 -7.94 14.81
C TYR A 117 -6.21 -7.31 13.65
N THR A 118 -5.53 -7.16 12.55
CA THR A 118 -6.09 -6.69 11.27
C THR A 118 -6.02 -7.86 10.30
N PRO A 119 -7.08 -8.66 10.20
CA PRO A 119 -7.07 -9.83 9.34
C PRO A 119 -7.00 -9.39 7.87
N HIS A 120 -6.27 -10.14 7.07
CA HIS A 120 -6.26 -10.03 5.61
C HIS A 120 -6.92 -11.29 5.03
N PRO A 121 -8.24 -11.42 5.07
CA PRO A 121 -8.92 -12.59 4.55
C PRO A 121 -8.67 -12.77 3.05
N ALA A 122 -8.72 -14.00 2.59
CA ALA A 122 -8.88 -14.23 1.16
C ALA A 122 -10.33 -13.89 0.80
N LEU A 123 -10.51 -12.93 -0.10
CA LEU A 123 -11.81 -12.58 -0.64
C LEU A 123 -12.24 -13.64 -1.66
N GLU A 124 -13.44 -14.15 -1.51
CA GLU A 124 -14.07 -15.02 -2.49
C GLU A 124 -14.17 -14.29 -3.86
N ASP A 125 -14.02 -15.01 -4.94
CA ASP A 125 -14.19 -14.47 -6.28
C ASP A 125 -15.69 -14.27 -6.57
N PRO A 126 -16.19 -13.02 -6.62
CA PRO A 126 -17.63 -12.77 -6.74
C PRO A 126 -18.27 -13.21 -8.07
N GLU A 127 -17.47 -13.59 -9.07
CA GLU A 127 -18.00 -14.23 -10.28
C GLU A 127 -18.23 -15.73 -10.09
N LYS A 128 -17.66 -16.35 -9.06
CA LYS A 128 -17.74 -17.80 -8.80
C LYS A 128 -18.57 -18.15 -7.58
N GLU A 129 -18.49 -17.30 -6.55
CA GLU A 129 -19.14 -17.54 -5.26
C GLU A 129 -19.53 -16.23 -4.58
N THR A 130 -20.44 -16.29 -3.62
CA THR A 130 -20.88 -15.12 -2.87
C THR A 130 -19.81 -14.72 -1.84
N LEU A 131 -19.46 -13.44 -1.79
CA LEU A 131 -18.62 -12.89 -0.74
C LEU A 131 -19.24 -13.15 0.64
N SER A 132 -18.46 -13.64 1.58
CA SER A 132 -18.90 -13.84 2.95
C SER A 132 -18.89 -12.54 3.74
N ASP A 133 -19.76 -12.44 4.75
CA ASP A 133 -19.77 -11.34 5.72
C ASP A 133 -18.42 -11.19 6.43
N TYR A 134 -17.77 -12.30 6.73
CA TYR A 134 -16.44 -12.32 7.36
C TYR A 134 -15.35 -11.71 6.46
N ALA A 135 -15.35 -12.04 5.17
CA ALA A 135 -14.32 -11.57 4.24
C ALA A 135 -14.42 -10.07 3.96
N VAL A 136 -15.64 -9.51 3.92
CA VAL A 136 -15.86 -8.08 3.68
C VAL A 136 -16.06 -7.25 4.95
N CYS A 137 -15.88 -7.84 6.13
CA CYS A 137 -16.11 -7.16 7.40
C CYS A 137 -15.19 -5.95 7.59
N PRO A 138 -15.72 -4.71 7.69
CA PRO A 138 -14.91 -3.52 7.90
C PRO A 138 -14.55 -3.35 9.39
N GLY A 139 -13.97 -4.38 10.00
CA GLY A 139 -13.65 -4.40 11.43
C GLY A 139 -12.34 -5.09 11.76
N MET A 140 -11.83 -4.80 12.94
CA MET A 140 -10.62 -5.39 13.51
C MET A 140 -10.81 -5.75 14.97
N LEU A 141 -10.01 -6.69 15.47
CA LEU A 141 -10.02 -7.12 16.86
C LEU A 141 -8.91 -6.44 17.65
N MET A 142 -9.25 -5.87 18.80
CA MET A 142 -8.29 -5.38 19.79
C MET A 142 -8.34 -6.27 21.03
N ARG A 143 -7.19 -6.66 21.53
CA ARG A 143 -7.03 -7.48 22.71
C ARG A 143 -6.09 -6.81 23.69
N LEU A 144 -6.59 -6.49 24.89
CA LEU A 144 -5.78 -6.02 26.00
C LEU A 144 -5.70 -7.12 27.06
N VAL A 145 -4.48 -7.53 27.37
CA VAL A 145 -4.21 -8.50 28.46
C VAL A 145 -3.56 -7.78 29.62
N ILE A 146 -4.05 -8.02 30.83
CA ILE A 146 -3.43 -7.58 32.07
C ILE A 146 -3.03 -8.81 32.89
N ASP A 147 -1.73 -8.93 33.15
CA ASP A 147 -1.14 -9.99 33.94
C ASP A 147 -0.84 -9.47 35.35
N ASN A 148 -1.70 -9.81 36.30
CA ASN A 148 -1.58 -9.46 37.71
C ASN A 148 -1.29 -10.70 38.59
N GLN A 149 -0.68 -11.74 38.01
CA GLN A 149 -0.38 -12.99 38.73
C GLN A 149 0.56 -12.77 39.90
N ASP A 150 1.54 -11.85 39.75
CA ASP A 150 2.51 -11.49 40.78
C ASP A 150 2.12 -10.21 41.55
N GLY A 151 0.89 -9.71 41.40
CA GLY A 151 0.44 -8.48 42.05
C GLY A 151 -0.16 -8.75 43.44
N ASP A 152 0.05 -7.81 44.36
CA ASP A 152 -0.51 -7.85 45.73
C ASP A 152 -1.83 -7.09 45.84
N THR A 153 -2.14 -6.22 44.88
CA THR A 153 -3.34 -5.39 44.83
C THR A 153 -4.10 -5.57 43.52
N SER A 154 -5.37 -5.19 43.47
CA SER A 154 -6.16 -5.23 42.24
C SER A 154 -5.61 -4.20 41.22
N ALA A 155 -5.63 -4.59 39.95
CA ALA A 155 -5.35 -3.71 38.81
C ALA A 155 -6.62 -3.47 37.99
N VAL A 156 -6.69 -2.32 37.31
CA VAL A 156 -7.73 -2.00 36.34
C VAL A 156 -7.06 -1.81 34.98
N GLY A 157 -7.28 -2.75 34.06
CA GLY A 157 -6.92 -2.60 32.65
C GLY A 157 -7.93 -1.72 31.92
N TYR A 158 -7.48 -0.88 30.99
CA TYR A 158 -8.36 0.02 30.25
C TYR A 158 -7.92 0.19 28.79
N LEU A 159 -8.93 0.28 27.91
CA LEU A 159 -8.78 0.56 26.48
C LEU A 159 -9.84 1.57 26.06
N GLY A 160 -9.44 2.72 25.54
CA GLY A 160 -10.39 3.78 25.22
C GLY A 160 -9.86 4.85 24.28
N LEU A 161 -10.71 5.81 23.99
CA LEU A 161 -10.44 6.89 23.06
C LEU A 161 -10.89 8.24 23.63
N GLY A 162 -10.18 9.29 23.26
CA GLY A 162 -10.56 10.66 23.55
C GLY A 162 -10.28 11.58 22.37
N ASN A 163 -11.10 12.61 22.23
CA ASN A 163 -10.93 13.63 21.22
C ASN A 163 -10.86 15.01 21.88
N LYS A 164 -9.98 15.88 21.44
CA LYS A 164 -9.87 17.27 21.91
C LYS A 164 -11.08 18.12 21.56
N VAL A 165 -11.78 17.80 20.45
CA VAL A 165 -12.90 18.59 19.95
C VAL A 165 -14.22 18.24 20.65
N LEU A 166 -14.27 17.27 21.52
CA LEU A 166 -15.36 16.94 22.47
C LEU A 166 -16.73 16.54 21.84
N ARG A 167 -16.88 16.52 20.52
CA ARG A 167 -18.22 16.55 19.93
C ARG A 167 -18.82 15.21 19.58
N TYR A 168 -18.02 14.15 19.43
CA TYR A 168 -18.53 13.01 18.65
C TYR A 168 -18.42 11.64 19.31
N ILE A 169 -17.64 11.48 20.37
CA ILE A 169 -17.58 10.20 21.07
C ILE A 169 -18.79 10.12 22.01
N HIS A 170 -19.57 9.07 21.91
CA HIS A 170 -20.68 8.76 22.81
C HIS A 170 -20.52 7.35 23.39
N SER A 171 -21.12 7.12 24.53
CA SER A 171 -21.21 5.79 25.11
C SER A 171 -22.27 4.97 24.41
N VAL A 172 -21.98 3.71 24.13
CA VAL A 172 -22.88 2.74 23.51
C VAL A 172 -23.19 1.65 24.52
N GLN A 173 -24.49 1.38 24.75
CA GLN A 173 -24.97 0.25 25.56
C GLN A 173 -26.27 -0.24 24.94
N THR A 174 -26.17 -1.10 23.93
CA THR A 174 -27.32 -1.59 23.18
C THR A 174 -26.95 -2.87 22.42
N ASP A 175 -27.96 -3.68 22.10
CA ASP A 175 -27.79 -4.87 21.27
C ASP A 175 -26.78 -5.89 21.84
N GLY A 176 -26.67 -6.00 23.16
CA GLY A 176 -25.69 -6.87 23.82
C GLY A 176 -24.24 -6.38 23.71
N LEU A 177 -24.01 -5.10 23.33
CA LEU A 177 -22.71 -4.49 23.20
C LEU A 177 -22.59 -3.26 24.10
N LYS A 178 -21.35 -2.96 24.56
CA LYS A 178 -21.03 -1.74 25.31
C LYS A 178 -19.67 -1.18 24.88
N GLY A 179 -19.52 0.14 24.90
CA GLY A 179 -18.26 0.80 24.54
C GLY A 179 -18.45 2.25 24.11
N LEU A 180 -17.67 2.66 23.13
CA LEU A 180 -17.55 4.03 22.66
C LEU A 180 -17.78 4.08 21.16
N GLY A 181 -18.33 5.20 20.65
CA GLY A 181 -18.52 5.35 19.21
C GLY A 181 -18.69 6.79 18.74
N CYS A 182 -18.62 6.99 17.45
CA CYS A 182 -18.91 8.23 16.76
C CYS A 182 -20.06 8.00 15.78
N LYS A 183 -21.29 8.35 16.16
CA LYS A 183 -22.50 8.11 15.36
C LYS A 183 -22.57 6.65 14.89
N ASN A 184 -22.75 6.43 13.58
CA ASN A 184 -22.67 5.11 12.94
C ASN A 184 -21.39 4.93 12.11
N SER A 185 -20.39 5.82 12.27
CA SER A 185 -19.20 5.82 11.42
C SER A 185 -18.11 4.86 11.93
N TRP A 186 -17.84 4.88 13.23
CA TRP A 186 -16.92 3.93 13.87
C TRP A 186 -17.32 3.68 15.32
N MET A 187 -17.00 2.49 15.82
CA MET A 187 -17.21 2.12 17.22
C MET A 187 -16.10 1.22 17.73
N LEU A 188 -15.76 1.39 19.01
CA LEU A 188 -14.93 0.49 19.82
C LEU A 188 -15.84 -0.16 20.86
N LEU A 189 -16.18 -1.43 20.68
CA LEU A 189 -17.21 -2.13 21.48
C LEU A 189 -16.67 -3.46 22.02
N THR A 190 -17.17 -3.83 23.20
CA THR A 190 -17.01 -5.16 23.80
C THR A 190 -18.39 -5.77 24.09
N ASP A 191 -18.39 -7.04 24.44
CA ASP A 191 -19.61 -7.76 24.83
C ASP A 191 -20.22 -7.19 26.11
N ALA A 192 -21.52 -6.93 26.14
CA ALA A 192 -22.21 -6.40 27.32
C ALA A 192 -22.19 -7.38 28.49
N ASP A 193 -22.17 -8.68 28.20
CA ASP A 193 -22.15 -9.75 29.23
C ASP A 193 -20.71 -9.97 29.78
N SER A 194 -19.68 -9.30 29.24
CA SER A 194 -18.33 -9.35 29.79
C SER A 194 -18.24 -8.62 31.14
N ASP A 195 -17.26 -8.99 31.98
CA ASP A 195 -16.92 -8.31 33.24
C ASP A 195 -16.44 -6.86 33.07
N ALA A 196 -16.38 -6.37 31.82
CA ALA A 196 -15.93 -5.03 31.52
C ALA A 196 -16.99 -3.98 31.92
N TYR A 197 -16.55 -2.78 32.24
CA TYR A 197 -17.41 -1.62 32.52
C TYR A 197 -16.89 -0.38 31.80
N LEU A 198 -17.70 0.67 31.70
CA LEU A 198 -17.35 1.88 31.02
C LEU A 198 -17.02 3.00 32.01
N LEU A 199 -15.90 3.66 31.81
CA LEU A 199 -15.59 4.95 32.43
C LEU A 199 -15.60 6.04 31.39
N ARG A 200 -16.15 7.21 31.73
CA ARG A 200 -16.11 8.38 30.87
C ARG A 200 -16.08 9.67 31.67
N SER A 201 -15.04 10.47 31.50
CA SER A 201 -14.88 11.75 32.19
C SER A 201 -13.73 12.55 31.60
N PHE A 202 -13.76 13.87 31.69
CA PHE A 202 -12.58 14.71 31.48
C PHE A 202 -11.44 14.41 32.48
N GLN A 203 -11.77 13.83 33.62
CA GLN A 203 -10.85 13.39 34.65
C GLN A 203 -10.74 11.86 34.66
N LEU A 204 -10.59 11.26 33.47
CA LEU A 204 -10.50 9.80 33.34
C LEU A 204 -9.35 9.21 34.16
N ASP A 205 -8.21 9.92 34.24
CA ASP A 205 -7.07 9.59 35.10
C ASP A 205 -7.47 9.52 36.59
N TYR A 206 -8.24 10.51 37.08
CA TYR A 206 -8.71 10.51 38.47
C TYR A 206 -9.64 9.32 38.75
N LEU A 207 -10.55 9.00 37.82
CA LEU A 207 -11.45 7.83 37.99
C LEU A 207 -10.66 6.54 38.05
N LEU A 208 -9.67 6.36 37.17
CA LEU A 208 -8.79 5.20 37.15
C LEU A 208 -7.90 5.09 38.37
N GLN A 209 -7.39 6.24 38.90
CA GLN A 209 -6.58 6.27 40.11
C GLN A 209 -7.32 5.84 41.38
N ASN A 210 -8.62 6.18 41.44
CA ASN A 210 -9.41 6.01 42.65
C ASN A 210 -10.43 4.88 42.54
N ASP A 211 -10.41 4.11 41.44
CA ASP A 211 -11.36 3.00 41.16
C ASP A 211 -12.84 3.48 41.32
N VAL A 212 -13.13 4.66 40.76
CA VAL A 212 -14.45 5.28 40.84
C VAL A 212 -15.22 5.01 39.56
N ASP A 213 -16.34 4.30 39.67
CA ASP A 213 -17.21 3.99 38.54
C ASP A 213 -18.19 5.17 38.29
N ILE A 214 -17.80 6.05 37.36
CA ILE A 214 -18.62 7.18 36.90
C ILE A 214 -18.63 7.22 35.38
N LEU A 215 -19.81 7.29 34.81
CA LEU A 215 -20.04 7.50 33.41
C LEU A 215 -20.67 8.89 33.16
N HIS A 216 -19.83 9.86 32.77
CA HIS A 216 -20.31 11.16 32.29
C HIS A 216 -20.74 11.09 30.83
N GLU A 217 -21.58 12.01 30.40
CA GLU A 217 -22.00 12.08 28.99
C GLU A 217 -20.94 12.64 28.03
N THR A 218 -19.88 13.21 28.56
CA THR A 218 -18.84 13.92 27.81
C THR A 218 -17.42 13.56 28.28
N GLY A 219 -16.44 13.81 27.44
CA GLY A 219 -15.02 13.54 27.72
C GLY A 219 -14.51 12.23 27.09
N PRO A 220 -13.22 11.94 27.26
CA PRO A 220 -12.65 10.66 26.90
C PRO A 220 -13.32 9.53 27.66
N GLY A 221 -13.36 8.36 27.04
CA GLY A 221 -13.92 7.16 27.66
C GLY A 221 -13.01 5.96 27.49
N ALA A 222 -13.21 4.96 28.36
CA ALA A 222 -12.51 3.70 28.29
C ALA A 222 -13.42 2.52 28.69
N ILE A 223 -13.20 1.40 28.05
CA ILE A 223 -13.68 0.09 28.47
C ILE A 223 -12.65 -0.45 29.46
N CYS A 224 -13.10 -0.82 30.66
CA CYS A 224 -12.26 -1.21 31.78
C CYS A 224 -12.55 -2.64 32.23
N ILE A 225 -11.51 -3.33 32.69
CA ILE A 225 -11.63 -4.65 33.36
C ILE A 225 -10.88 -4.61 34.68
N LYS A 226 -11.48 -5.21 35.73
CA LYS A 226 -10.84 -5.38 37.04
C LYS A 226 -10.15 -6.73 37.12
N VAL A 227 -8.87 -6.72 37.51
CA VAL A 227 -8.02 -7.91 37.63
C VAL A 227 -7.52 -8.04 39.04
N GLN A 228 -7.92 -9.13 39.72
CA GLN A 228 -7.53 -9.37 41.13
C GLN A 228 -6.07 -9.83 41.22
N PRO A 229 -5.46 -9.74 42.41
CA PRO A 229 -4.17 -10.39 42.67
C PRO A 229 -4.22 -11.88 42.31
N GLY A 230 -3.18 -12.36 41.64
CA GLY A 230 -3.07 -13.74 41.17
C GLY A 230 -3.80 -14.02 39.86
N GLU A 231 -4.53 -13.08 39.29
CA GLU A 231 -5.27 -13.27 38.04
C GLU A 231 -4.49 -12.72 36.80
N LYS A 232 -4.84 -13.33 35.66
CA LYS A 232 -4.55 -12.81 34.33
C LYS A 232 -5.87 -12.73 33.58
N LYS A 233 -6.21 -11.55 33.07
CA LYS A 233 -7.46 -11.34 32.33
C LYS A 233 -7.20 -10.69 30.97
N GLU A 234 -8.13 -10.92 30.05
CA GLU A 234 -8.15 -10.25 28.74
C GLU A 234 -9.46 -9.47 28.56
N LEU A 235 -9.35 -8.33 27.90
CA LEU A 235 -10.44 -7.57 27.33
C LEU A 235 -10.38 -7.73 25.82
N LEU A 236 -11.42 -8.27 25.23
CA LEU A 236 -11.62 -8.28 23.78
C LEU A 236 -12.53 -7.13 23.40
N ALA A 237 -12.11 -6.35 22.43
CA ALA A 237 -12.88 -5.26 21.87
C ALA A 237 -12.81 -5.29 20.34
N ALA A 238 -13.93 -5.02 19.69
CA ALA A 238 -13.98 -4.84 18.24
C ALA A 238 -13.90 -3.35 17.92
N PHE A 239 -13.10 -2.99 16.93
CA PHE A 239 -13.16 -1.70 16.29
C PHE A 239 -13.75 -1.86 14.90
N GLY A 240 -14.88 -1.22 14.64
CA GLY A 240 -15.58 -1.32 13.36
C GLY A 240 -15.75 0.02 12.70
N PHE A 241 -15.82 0.00 11.37
CA PHE A 241 -16.16 1.14 10.51
C PHE A 241 -17.46 0.87 9.78
N TYR A 242 -18.18 1.92 9.39
CA TYR A 242 -19.38 1.80 8.57
C TYR A 242 -19.76 3.15 7.93
N THR A 243 -20.14 3.11 6.68
CA THR A 243 -20.90 4.18 6.02
C THR A 243 -21.92 3.56 5.08
N SER A 244 -23.09 4.19 4.96
CA SER A 244 -24.12 3.86 3.97
C SER A 244 -24.08 4.76 2.74
N ASP A 245 -23.19 5.76 2.74
CA ASP A 245 -23.07 6.72 1.66
C ASP A 245 -22.48 6.04 0.41
N PRO A 246 -22.75 6.59 -0.81
CA PRO A 246 -22.11 6.11 -2.02
C PRO A 246 -20.60 6.15 -1.89
N ALA A 247 -19.95 5.07 -2.32
CA ALA A 247 -18.50 4.95 -2.25
C ALA A 247 -17.80 5.68 -3.41
N THR A 248 -18.46 5.75 -4.58
CA THR A 248 -17.92 6.39 -5.79
C THR A 248 -19.02 7.07 -6.60
N CYS A 249 -18.62 8.01 -7.47
CA CYS A 249 -19.45 8.62 -8.50
C CYS A 249 -18.84 8.37 -9.91
N GLY A 250 -19.55 8.77 -10.97
CA GLY A 250 -19.21 8.36 -12.34
C GLY A 250 -19.72 6.97 -12.66
N ILE A 251 -19.22 5.96 -11.96
CA ILE A 251 -19.90 4.68 -11.69
C ILE A 251 -20.28 4.79 -10.22
N GLU A 252 -21.58 4.95 -9.90
CA GLU A 252 -22.04 5.05 -8.52
C GLU A 252 -22.02 3.67 -7.86
N THR A 253 -21.08 3.46 -6.94
CA THR A 253 -20.99 2.21 -6.16
C THR A 253 -21.30 2.46 -4.69
N HIS A 254 -21.73 1.41 -4.00
CA HIS A 254 -21.77 1.36 -2.53
C HIS A 254 -20.76 0.33 -2.05
N TYR A 255 -20.26 0.48 -0.82
CA TYR A 255 -19.33 -0.50 -0.24
C TYR A 255 -19.96 -1.90 -0.19
N ALA A 256 -19.22 -2.92 -0.59
CA ALA A 256 -19.71 -4.30 -0.62
C ALA A 256 -20.16 -4.78 0.77
N TYR A 257 -19.51 -4.35 1.84
CA TYR A 257 -19.92 -4.69 3.21
C TYR A 257 -21.33 -4.17 3.55
N GLY A 258 -21.83 -3.13 2.88
CA GLY A 258 -23.21 -2.65 3.05
C GLY A 258 -24.28 -3.62 2.62
N GLN A 259 -23.93 -4.68 1.87
CA GLN A 259 -24.84 -5.79 1.55
C GLN A 259 -25.02 -6.77 2.73
N HIS A 260 -24.08 -6.78 3.68
CA HIS A 260 -24.00 -7.71 4.79
C HIS A 260 -24.35 -7.07 6.15
N PHE A 261 -24.07 -5.78 6.31
CA PHE A 261 -24.23 -5.05 7.56
C PHE A 261 -25.14 -3.84 7.36
N ALA A 262 -26.04 -3.59 8.29
CA ALA A 262 -26.89 -2.40 8.32
C ALA A 262 -26.26 -1.25 9.14
N ASN A 263 -25.28 -1.53 9.99
CA ASN A 263 -24.66 -0.56 10.88
C ASN A 263 -23.35 -1.10 11.49
N VAL A 264 -22.56 -0.18 12.09
CA VAL A 264 -21.27 -0.53 12.69
C VAL A 264 -21.35 -1.49 13.88
N ARG A 265 -22.50 -1.59 14.59
CA ARG A 265 -22.66 -2.54 15.70
C ARG A 265 -22.68 -3.98 15.21
N GLU A 266 -23.31 -4.24 14.08
CA GLU A 266 -23.30 -5.56 13.43
C GLU A 266 -21.89 -5.97 13.02
N VAL A 267 -21.08 -5.02 12.50
CA VAL A 267 -19.65 -5.22 12.24
C VAL A 267 -18.91 -5.62 13.51
N CYS A 268 -19.08 -4.85 14.60
CA CYS A 268 -18.40 -5.16 15.86
C CYS A 268 -18.87 -6.50 16.45
N ARG A 269 -20.14 -6.86 16.32
CA ARG A 269 -20.67 -8.15 16.75
C ARG A 269 -19.99 -9.29 16.00
N LEU A 270 -19.92 -9.22 14.66
CA LEU A 270 -19.23 -10.23 13.86
C LEU A 270 -17.77 -10.41 14.28
N VAL A 271 -17.04 -9.32 14.51
CA VAL A 271 -15.63 -9.36 14.94
C VAL A 271 -15.50 -10.07 16.30
N LEU A 272 -16.36 -9.76 17.28
CA LEU A 272 -16.32 -10.39 18.59
C LEU A 272 -16.70 -11.88 18.52
N ASP A 273 -17.74 -12.23 17.77
CA ASP A 273 -18.18 -13.61 17.58
C ASP A 273 -17.10 -14.47 16.87
N ASN A 274 -16.26 -13.85 16.05
CA ASN A 274 -15.15 -14.51 15.34
C ASN A 274 -13.77 -14.25 15.95
N ALA A 275 -13.67 -13.74 17.18
CA ALA A 275 -12.40 -13.33 17.78
C ALA A 275 -11.33 -14.45 17.80
N ALA A 276 -11.71 -15.68 18.07
CA ALA A 276 -10.80 -16.84 18.03
C ALA A 276 -10.30 -17.11 16.60
N ARG A 277 -11.21 -17.13 15.63
CA ARG A 277 -10.89 -17.33 14.20
C ARG A 277 -9.96 -16.25 13.68
N ILE A 278 -10.25 -14.96 13.98
CA ILE A 278 -9.40 -13.83 13.57
C ILE A 278 -7.96 -14.01 14.07
N ARG A 279 -7.80 -14.42 15.34
CA ARG A 279 -6.48 -14.66 15.92
C ARG A 279 -5.75 -15.82 15.23
N GLU A 280 -6.39 -16.95 15.10
CA GLU A 280 -5.82 -18.15 14.47
C GLU A 280 -5.41 -17.91 13.02
N GLU A 281 -6.28 -17.29 12.22
CA GLU A 281 -5.98 -16.98 10.81
C GLU A 281 -4.89 -15.92 10.65
N SER A 282 -4.88 -14.90 11.53
CA SER A 282 -3.83 -13.88 11.54
C SER A 282 -2.46 -14.47 11.89
N GLU A 283 -2.38 -15.29 12.94
CA GLU A 283 -1.16 -15.96 13.35
C GLU A 283 -0.65 -16.95 12.27
N ALA A 284 -1.58 -17.67 11.64
CA ALA A 284 -1.24 -18.61 10.57
C ALA A 284 -0.70 -17.91 9.31
N LEU A 285 -1.32 -16.80 8.90
CA LEU A 285 -0.86 -16.02 7.76
C LEU A 285 0.51 -15.38 8.03
N ASP A 286 0.69 -14.77 9.20
CA ASP A 286 1.96 -14.17 9.60
C ASP A 286 3.08 -15.21 9.66
N ALA A 287 2.81 -16.41 10.17
CA ALA A 287 3.76 -17.52 10.18
C ALA A 287 4.11 -18.00 8.77
N ALA A 288 3.13 -18.10 7.87
CA ALA A 288 3.35 -18.48 6.47
C ALA A 288 4.21 -17.46 5.72
N ILE A 289 3.98 -16.18 5.95
CA ILE A 289 4.78 -15.08 5.38
C ILE A 289 6.20 -15.11 5.96
N ALA A 290 6.35 -15.23 7.28
CA ALA A 290 7.65 -15.25 7.94
C ALA A 290 8.50 -16.46 7.53
N ALA A 291 7.90 -17.60 7.19
CA ALA A 291 8.60 -18.75 6.67
C ALA A 291 9.25 -18.51 5.29
N LYS A 292 8.68 -17.60 4.49
CA LYS A 292 9.19 -17.23 3.16
C LYS A 292 10.13 -16.02 3.21
N ALA A 293 9.77 -14.98 3.96
CA ALA A 293 10.53 -13.75 4.15
C ALA A 293 11.19 -13.76 5.53
N ALA A 294 12.16 -14.67 5.73
CA ALA A 294 12.75 -14.93 7.05
C ALA A 294 13.60 -13.77 7.62
N ASP A 295 14.06 -12.83 6.79
CA ASP A 295 14.82 -11.67 7.23
C ASP A 295 13.95 -10.69 8.00
N PRO A 296 14.34 -10.28 9.24
CA PRO A 296 13.51 -9.40 10.07
C PRO A 296 13.25 -8.02 9.48
N VAL A 297 14.20 -7.46 8.70
CA VAL A 297 14.04 -6.16 8.05
C VAL A 297 13.02 -6.29 6.91
N LYS A 298 13.15 -7.30 6.06
CA LYS A 298 12.21 -7.58 4.98
C LYS A 298 10.80 -7.84 5.51
N LEU A 299 10.68 -8.59 6.62
CA LEU A 299 9.39 -8.85 7.26
C LEU A 299 8.73 -7.57 7.81
N GLN A 300 9.51 -6.67 8.43
CA GLN A 300 9.02 -5.37 8.87
C GLN A 300 8.54 -4.50 7.69
N LEU A 301 9.34 -4.44 6.62
CA LEU A 301 8.99 -3.67 5.41
C LEU A 301 7.73 -4.24 4.74
N LEU A 302 7.62 -5.56 4.68
CA LEU A 302 6.45 -6.25 4.15
C LEU A 302 5.20 -5.94 4.99
N ALA A 303 5.31 -5.98 6.33
CA ALA A 303 4.20 -5.61 7.20
C ALA A 303 3.72 -4.18 6.96
N GLN A 304 4.63 -3.20 6.82
CA GLN A 304 4.29 -1.82 6.51
C GLN A 304 3.67 -1.68 5.12
N GLY A 305 4.27 -2.33 4.12
CA GLY A 305 3.82 -2.24 2.73
C GLY A 305 2.42 -2.81 2.51
N VAL A 306 2.17 -4.00 3.05
CA VAL A 306 0.86 -4.64 2.98
C VAL A 306 -0.21 -3.81 3.69
N ARG A 307 0.06 -3.33 4.90
CA ARG A 307 -0.90 -2.50 5.65
C ARG A 307 -1.19 -1.18 4.93
N GLY A 308 -0.20 -0.58 4.27
CA GLY A 308 -0.39 0.61 3.44
C GLY A 308 -1.25 0.35 2.21
N TYR A 309 -1.06 -0.81 1.58
CA TYR A 309 -1.89 -1.25 0.46
C TYR A 309 -3.35 -1.48 0.88
N GLU A 310 -3.58 -2.27 1.94
CA GLU A 310 -4.94 -2.57 2.42
C GLU A 310 -5.72 -1.31 2.81
N ALA A 311 -5.04 -0.32 3.40
CA ALA A 311 -5.64 0.98 3.72
C ALA A 311 -6.14 1.75 2.49
N SER A 312 -5.57 1.49 1.34
CA SER A 312 -5.90 2.16 0.08
C SER A 312 -6.94 1.41 -0.75
N THR A 313 -7.40 0.24 -0.28
CA THR A 313 -8.35 -0.61 -1.02
C THR A 313 -9.81 -0.24 -0.76
N GLN A 314 -10.62 -0.31 -1.82
CA GLN A 314 -12.05 -0.07 -1.79
C GLN A 314 -12.77 -1.14 -2.63
N LEU A 315 -13.68 -1.86 -2.04
CA LEU A 315 -14.55 -2.82 -2.73
C LEU A 315 -15.96 -2.25 -2.81
N GLY A 316 -16.33 -1.82 -4.00
CA GLY A 316 -17.65 -1.26 -4.31
C GLY A 316 -18.52 -2.25 -5.08
N VAL A 317 -19.83 -2.03 -5.04
CA VAL A 317 -20.80 -2.77 -5.82
C VAL A 317 -21.82 -1.82 -6.45
N ALA A 318 -22.13 -2.04 -7.74
CA ALA A 318 -23.20 -1.37 -8.48
C ALA A 318 -23.87 -2.39 -9.41
N ASP A 319 -25.19 -2.42 -9.42
CA ASP A 319 -25.99 -3.31 -10.28
C ASP A 319 -25.56 -4.78 -10.25
N GLY A 320 -25.08 -5.25 -9.10
CA GLY A 320 -24.59 -6.63 -8.91
C GLY A 320 -23.18 -6.89 -9.45
N LYS A 321 -22.51 -5.90 -10.05
CA LYS A 321 -21.10 -5.96 -10.46
C LYS A 321 -20.21 -5.39 -9.36
N TYR A 322 -19.12 -6.07 -9.06
CA TYR A 322 -18.13 -5.62 -8.06
C TYR A 322 -17.01 -4.85 -8.75
N TYR A 323 -16.51 -3.83 -8.04
CA TYR A 323 -15.44 -2.94 -8.47
C TYR A 323 -14.40 -2.88 -7.38
N TYR A 324 -13.24 -3.47 -7.64
CA TYR A 324 -12.11 -3.37 -6.73
C TYR A 324 -11.23 -2.18 -7.12
N ASN A 325 -10.97 -1.32 -6.17
CA ASN A 325 -10.23 -0.10 -6.40
C ASN A 325 -9.08 0.02 -5.40
N VAL A 326 -7.98 0.58 -5.88
CA VAL A 326 -6.82 0.98 -5.07
C VAL A 326 -6.57 2.47 -5.29
N GLY A 327 -6.63 3.25 -4.21
CA GLY A 327 -6.34 4.68 -4.26
C GLY A 327 -4.85 4.96 -4.17
N GLU A 328 -4.33 5.86 -4.99
CA GLU A 328 -2.89 6.18 -5.05
C GLU A 328 -2.44 7.14 -3.92
N GLY A 329 -2.86 6.90 -2.69
CA GLY A 329 -2.41 7.71 -1.56
C GLY A 329 -2.57 9.22 -1.77
N ALA A 330 -1.54 10.01 -1.51
CA ALA A 330 -1.59 11.47 -1.60
C ALA A 330 -1.76 12.03 -3.02
N TYR A 331 -1.49 11.25 -4.06
CA TYR A 331 -1.71 11.67 -5.45
C TYR A 331 -3.14 11.58 -5.91
N CYS A 332 -3.97 10.84 -5.19
CA CYS A 332 -5.42 10.84 -5.38
C CYS A 332 -5.95 10.11 -6.62
N TRP A 333 -5.12 9.42 -7.39
CA TRP A 333 -5.57 8.65 -8.54
C TRP A 333 -6.18 7.30 -8.12
N ARG A 334 -7.02 6.74 -8.98
CA ARG A 334 -7.74 5.49 -8.78
C ARG A 334 -7.20 4.42 -9.72
N ASN A 335 -6.85 3.26 -9.18
CA ASN A 335 -6.34 2.12 -9.94
C ASN A 335 -5.22 2.50 -10.91
N THR A 336 -4.27 3.31 -10.48
CA THR A 336 -3.13 3.72 -11.29
C THR A 336 -2.39 2.50 -11.83
N LEU A 337 -2.23 2.40 -13.14
CA LEU A 337 -1.84 1.14 -13.79
C LEU A 337 -0.36 0.79 -13.59
N ASP A 338 0.51 1.79 -13.46
CA ASP A 338 1.92 1.57 -13.11
C ASP A 338 2.09 1.08 -11.66
N LEU A 339 1.17 1.47 -10.75
CA LEU A 339 1.10 0.91 -9.41
C LEU A 339 0.52 -0.51 -9.42
N ALA A 340 -0.49 -0.77 -10.25
CA ALA A 340 -1.12 -2.10 -10.34
C ALA A 340 -0.08 -3.18 -10.70
N ALA A 341 0.89 -2.87 -11.58
CA ALA A 341 2.00 -3.78 -11.88
C ALA A 341 2.88 -4.08 -10.65
N ASP A 342 3.02 -3.13 -9.73
CA ASP A 342 3.81 -3.27 -8.50
C ASP A 342 3.02 -3.94 -7.35
N HIS A 343 1.69 -3.93 -7.42
CA HIS A 343 0.81 -4.61 -6.47
C HIS A 343 0.71 -6.12 -6.73
N LEU A 344 1.02 -6.58 -7.94
CA LEU A 344 0.89 -7.98 -8.37
C LEU A 344 1.43 -9.01 -7.37
N PRO A 345 2.59 -8.82 -6.71
CA PRO A 345 3.07 -9.80 -5.76
C PRO A 345 2.11 -10.06 -4.60
N TRP A 346 1.44 -9.04 -4.07
CA TRP A 346 0.47 -9.20 -2.99
C TRP A 346 -0.90 -9.64 -3.49
N GLU A 347 -1.41 -9.01 -4.53
CA GLU A 347 -2.74 -9.31 -5.10
C GLU A 347 -2.82 -10.76 -5.59
N LEU A 348 -1.82 -11.24 -6.32
CA LEU A 348 -1.79 -12.63 -6.80
C LEU A 348 -1.62 -13.63 -5.66
N TYR A 349 -0.91 -13.28 -4.61
CA TYR A 349 -0.76 -14.14 -3.44
C TYR A 349 -2.06 -14.27 -2.63
N ARG A 350 -2.82 -13.17 -2.49
CA ARG A 350 -4.01 -13.14 -1.61
C ARG A 350 -5.32 -13.24 -2.37
N ASN A 351 -5.53 -12.41 -3.38
CA ASN A 351 -6.81 -12.19 -4.02
C ASN A 351 -6.64 -12.06 -5.55
N PRO A 352 -6.19 -13.11 -6.27
CA PRO A 352 -5.86 -13.00 -7.70
C PRO A 352 -6.97 -12.40 -8.57
N TRP A 353 -8.24 -12.62 -8.21
CA TRP A 353 -9.38 -12.12 -8.96
C TRP A 353 -9.45 -10.58 -9.01
N VAL A 354 -8.83 -9.87 -8.06
CA VAL A 354 -8.83 -8.40 -8.07
C VAL A 354 -8.05 -7.85 -9.26
N VAL A 355 -6.94 -8.51 -9.63
CA VAL A 355 -6.17 -8.16 -10.84
C VAL A 355 -7.06 -8.31 -12.09
N ARG A 356 -7.81 -9.41 -12.18
CA ARG A 356 -8.78 -9.63 -13.26
C ARG A 356 -9.85 -8.53 -13.28
N ASN A 357 -10.44 -8.22 -12.13
CA ASN A 357 -11.50 -7.22 -12.00
C ASN A 357 -11.04 -5.83 -12.47
N ILE A 358 -9.85 -5.41 -12.06
CA ILE A 358 -9.24 -4.14 -12.49
C ILE A 358 -8.97 -4.17 -13.99
N MET A 359 -8.36 -5.24 -14.51
CA MET A 359 -8.00 -5.31 -15.93
C MET A 359 -9.20 -5.45 -16.85
N ASP A 360 -10.26 -6.13 -16.41
CA ASP A 360 -11.51 -6.20 -17.19
C ASP A 360 -12.12 -4.79 -17.33
N LEU A 361 -12.09 -3.98 -16.28
CA LEU A 361 -12.57 -2.60 -16.35
C LEU A 361 -11.66 -1.71 -17.22
N TYR A 362 -10.34 -1.92 -17.16
CA TYR A 362 -9.40 -1.25 -18.07
C TYR A 362 -9.70 -1.56 -19.53
N MET A 363 -9.86 -2.83 -19.87
CA MET A 363 -10.16 -3.26 -21.24
C MET A 363 -11.54 -2.79 -21.72
N GLU A 364 -12.53 -2.77 -20.83
CA GLU A 364 -13.91 -2.37 -21.14
C GLU A 364 -14.04 -0.86 -21.33
N ARG A 365 -13.39 -0.04 -20.48
CA ARG A 365 -13.71 1.39 -20.34
C ARG A 365 -12.49 2.31 -20.49
N TYR A 366 -11.30 1.88 -20.16
CA TYR A 366 -10.09 2.72 -20.05
C TYR A 366 -8.98 2.31 -21.01
N SER A 367 -9.31 1.56 -22.03
CA SER A 367 -8.45 1.29 -23.17
C SER A 367 -8.81 2.19 -24.34
N TYR A 368 -7.87 2.45 -25.23
CA TYR A 368 -8.05 3.29 -26.39
C TYR A 368 -7.13 2.87 -27.54
N HIS A 369 -7.46 3.28 -28.76
CA HIS A 369 -6.56 3.21 -29.92
C HIS A 369 -6.03 4.61 -30.23
N ASP A 370 -4.77 4.69 -30.63
CA ASP A 370 -4.10 5.95 -30.94
C ASP A 370 -3.34 5.90 -32.27
N LYS A 371 -2.87 7.06 -32.69
CA LYS A 371 -1.85 7.23 -33.71
C LYS A 371 -0.53 7.61 -33.03
N VAL A 372 0.58 7.35 -33.72
CA VAL A 372 1.91 7.65 -33.21
C VAL A 372 2.73 8.47 -34.22
N THR A 373 3.73 9.15 -33.68
CA THR A 373 4.74 9.89 -34.43
C THR A 373 6.13 9.34 -34.16
N PHE A 374 7.05 9.54 -35.07
CA PHE A 374 8.46 9.18 -34.91
C PHE A 374 9.36 10.40 -35.08
N ASP A 375 10.42 10.46 -34.29
CA ASP A 375 11.48 11.43 -34.52
C ASP A 375 12.07 11.23 -35.92
N GLY A 376 12.27 12.34 -36.64
CA GLY A 376 12.74 12.32 -38.02
C GLY A 376 11.66 12.19 -39.10
N GLU A 377 10.40 11.99 -38.74
CA GLU A 377 9.25 11.97 -39.65
C GLU A 377 8.18 13.02 -39.27
N PRO A 378 8.52 14.30 -39.18
CA PRO A 378 7.66 15.34 -38.65
C PRO A 378 6.34 15.46 -39.43
N GLY A 379 5.24 15.60 -38.71
CA GLY A 379 3.90 15.78 -39.26
C GLY A 379 3.24 14.54 -39.84
N LYS A 380 3.86 13.36 -39.76
CA LYS A 380 3.27 12.11 -40.18
C LYS A 380 2.71 11.36 -38.97
N LEU A 381 1.48 10.85 -39.11
CA LEU A 381 0.83 10.01 -38.15
C LEU A 381 0.75 8.58 -38.69
N PHE A 382 1.10 7.62 -37.87
CA PHE A 382 1.05 6.19 -38.15
C PHE A 382 0.12 5.49 -37.16
N GLU A 383 -0.26 4.24 -37.42
CA GLU A 383 -1.02 3.44 -36.46
C GLU A 383 -0.18 3.20 -35.21
N GLY A 384 -0.74 3.55 -34.04
CA GLY A 384 -0.21 3.23 -32.72
C GLY A 384 -0.75 1.90 -32.24
N GLY A 385 -2.05 1.84 -32.05
CA GLY A 385 -2.80 0.66 -31.61
C GLY A 385 -3.36 0.81 -30.21
N LEU A 386 -3.70 -0.31 -29.60
CA LEU A 386 -4.31 -0.37 -28.27
C LEU A 386 -3.33 0.05 -27.18
N SER A 387 -3.79 0.88 -26.27
CA SER A 387 -3.13 1.20 -25.00
C SER A 387 -4.16 1.53 -23.92
N PHE A 388 -3.68 1.91 -22.73
CA PHE A 388 -4.51 2.18 -21.56
C PHE A 388 -4.24 3.57 -21.01
N THR A 389 -5.24 4.14 -20.30
CA THR A 389 -5.02 5.33 -19.48
C THR A 389 -4.16 4.98 -18.27
N HIS A 390 -3.50 5.96 -17.69
CA HIS A 390 -2.70 5.80 -16.49
C HIS A 390 -3.57 5.38 -15.28
N ASP A 391 -4.78 5.90 -15.18
CA ASP A 391 -5.71 5.69 -14.08
C ASP A 391 -7.18 5.63 -14.57
N MET A 392 -8.10 5.40 -13.65
CA MET A 392 -9.54 5.36 -13.92
C MET A 392 -10.28 6.60 -13.40
N GLY A 393 -9.55 7.63 -12.98
CA GLY A 393 -10.09 8.83 -12.37
C GLY A 393 -9.41 9.18 -11.06
N ASN A 394 -10.02 10.06 -10.27
CA ASN A 394 -9.44 10.48 -9.00
C ASN A 394 -10.40 10.30 -7.82
N PHE A 395 -9.85 10.18 -6.60
CA PHE A 395 -10.58 9.99 -5.33
C PHE A 395 -11.74 8.99 -5.46
N VAL A 396 -12.95 9.51 -5.34
CA VAL A 396 -14.19 8.77 -5.41
C VAL A 396 -14.85 8.81 -6.79
N THR A 397 -14.15 9.37 -7.81
CA THR A 397 -14.75 9.58 -9.14
C THR A 397 -14.13 8.61 -10.16
N PHE A 398 -14.98 7.82 -10.81
CA PHE A 398 -14.66 7.17 -12.06
C PHE A 398 -14.82 8.16 -13.20
N SER A 399 -13.78 8.29 -14.03
CA SER A 399 -13.84 9.09 -15.25
C SER A 399 -14.75 8.49 -16.31
N GLY A 400 -15.08 9.30 -17.31
CA GLY A 400 -15.73 8.83 -18.53
C GLY A 400 -14.92 7.79 -19.30
N GLU A 401 -15.51 7.23 -20.33
CA GLU A 401 -14.87 6.19 -21.17
C GLU A 401 -13.73 6.79 -22.01
N ALA A 402 -12.62 6.07 -22.08
CA ALA A 402 -11.39 6.55 -22.74
C ALA A 402 -11.46 6.52 -24.28
N HIS A 403 -12.43 5.82 -24.85
CA HIS A 403 -12.57 5.72 -26.31
C HIS A 403 -13.48 6.78 -26.93
N SER A 404 -14.11 7.63 -26.14
CA SER A 404 -14.81 8.80 -26.67
C SER A 404 -13.81 9.80 -27.26
N ASP A 405 -14.29 10.68 -28.12
CA ASP A 405 -13.44 11.54 -28.94
C ASP A 405 -12.52 12.41 -28.08
N TYR A 406 -11.27 12.03 -28.02
CA TYR A 406 -10.23 12.46 -27.10
C TYR A 406 -10.01 13.99 -27.01
N GLU A 407 -10.26 14.73 -28.11
CA GLU A 407 -10.06 16.18 -28.08
C GLU A 407 -11.11 16.92 -27.24
N THR A 408 -12.29 16.34 -27.08
CA THR A 408 -13.37 16.89 -26.27
C THR A 408 -13.32 16.46 -24.81
N ASP A 409 -12.91 15.24 -24.52
CA ASP A 409 -12.86 14.70 -23.14
C ASP A 409 -11.70 15.26 -22.30
N ARG A 410 -10.69 15.79 -22.96
CA ARG A 410 -9.49 16.37 -22.37
C ARG A 410 -9.76 17.44 -21.31
N TYR A 411 -10.90 18.07 -21.33
CA TYR A 411 -11.26 19.20 -20.47
C TYR A 411 -12.54 19.00 -19.63
N VAL A 412 -13.32 17.97 -19.93
CA VAL A 412 -14.64 17.80 -19.31
C VAL A 412 -14.55 16.89 -18.08
N ASP A 413 -13.74 15.85 -18.14
CA ASP A 413 -13.51 14.92 -17.02
C ASP A 413 -12.01 14.73 -16.79
N ALA A 414 -11.32 15.78 -16.47
CA ALA A 414 -9.87 15.89 -16.27
C ALA A 414 -9.26 14.86 -15.31
N ALA A 415 -9.83 13.66 -15.24
CA ALA A 415 -9.52 12.73 -14.21
C ALA A 415 -8.56 11.64 -14.66
N CYS A 416 -8.41 11.31 -15.93
CA CYS A 416 -7.42 10.32 -16.37
C CYS A 416 -6.15 10.99 -16.90
N TYR A 417 -5.02 10.60 -16.35
CA TYR A 417 -3.72 10.96 -16.90
C TYR A 417 -3.35 9.99 -18.03
N PHE A 418 -2.71 10.47 -19.10
CA PHE A 418 -2.46 9.65 -20.29
C PHE A 418 -1.16 9.96 -21.04
N TYR A 419 -0.22 10.64 -20.40
CA TYR A 419 1.08 10.94 -21.00
C TYR A 419 2.09 9.80 -20.88
N MET A 420 1.67 8.60 -20.44
CA MET A 420 2.52 7.44 -20.22
C MET A 420 2.13 6.26 -21.12
N THR A 421 1.69 6.52 -22.36
CA THR A 421 1.07 5.54 -23.25
C THR A 421 1.91 4.26 -23.47
N ILE A 422 3.22 4.39 -23.62
CA ILE A 422 4.13 3.25 -23.80
C ILE A 422 4.21 2.45 -22.51
N GLU A 423 4.38 3.12 -21.37
CA GLU A 423 4.54 2.42 -20.11
C GLU A 423 3.25 1.72 -19.71
N GLU A 424 2.10 2.37 -19.89
CA GLU A 424 0.81 1.76 -19.55
C GLU A 424 0.41 0.60 -20.47
N LEU A 425 0.83 0.63 -21.72
CA LEU A 425 0.77 -0.53 -22.59
C LEU A 425 1.50 -1.73 -21.98
N LEU A 426 2.72 -1.51 -21.48
CA LEU A 426 3.54 -2.56 -20.87
C LEU A 426 2.98 -3.01 -19.52
N ASN A 427 2.50 -2.07 -18.69
CA ASN A 427 1.86 -2.38 -17.40
C ASN A 427 0.59 -3.21 -17.58
N GLY A 428 -0.24 -2.87 -18.57
CA GLY A 428 -1.42 -3.66 -18.92
C GLY A 428 -1.04 -5.09 -19.33
N ILE A 429 0.00 -5.25 -20.16
CA ILE A 429 0.53 -6.57 -20.51
C ILE A 429 0.98 -7.34 -19.26
N TYR A 430 1.71 -6.67 -18.35
CA TYR A 430 2.16 -7.28 -17.09
C TYR A 430 0.98 -7.81 -16.29
N CYS A 431 -0.03 -6.99 -16.03
CA CYS A 431 -1.18 -7.37 -15.21
C CYS A 431 -2.01 -8.50 -15.87
N ILE A 432 -2.31 -8.38 -17.17
CA ILE A 432 -3.09 -9.39 -17.92
C ILE A 432 -2.35 -10.74 -17.95
N CYS A 433 -1.08 -10.72 -18.32
CA CYS A 433 -0.29 -11.95 -18.42
C CYS A 433 -0.01 -12.55 -17.05
N ALA A 434 0.29 -11.72 -16.04
CA ALA A 434 0.57 -12.21 -14.69
C ALA A 434 -0.66 -12.90 -14.09
N TYR A 435 -1.85 -12.32 -14.20
CA TYR A 435 -3.06 -12.97 -13.73
C TYR A 435 -3.27 -14.33 -14.43
N ALA A 436 -3.25 -14.34 -15.77
CA ALA A 436 -3.54 -15.54 -16.54
C ALA A 436 -2.54 -16.68 -16.27
N LEU A 437 -1.25 -16.36 -16.22
CA LEU A 437 -0.18 -17.35 -16.02
C LEU A 437 -0.10 -17.83 -14.56
N TYR A 438 -0.33 -16.95 -13.59
CA TYR A 438 -0.27 -17.31 -12.18
C TYR A 438 -1.45 -18.19 -11.77
N THR A 439 -2.66 -17.83 -12.21
CA THR A 439 -3.89 -18.56 -11.87
C THR A 439 -4.16 -19.76 -12.74
N GLY A 440 -3.61 -19.80 -13.96
CA GLY A 440 -3.95 -20.77 -14.98
C GLY A 440 -5.38 -20.61 -15.55
N ASP A 441 -5.98 -19.40 -15.45
CA ASP A 441 -7.33 -19.10 -15.95
C ASP A 441 -7.34 -19.00 -17.48
N MET A 442 -7.23 -20.15 -18.13
CA MET A 442 -7.16 -20.26 -19.59
C MET A 442 -8.45 -19.83 -20.27
N GLU A 443 -9.60 -19.97 -19.62
CA GLU A 443 -10.88 -19.57 -20.21
C GLU A 443 -10.99 -18.03 -20.28
N TRP A 444 -10.55 -17.34 -19.23
CA TRP A 444 -10.46 -15.88 -19.26
C TRP A 444 -9.45 -15.41 -20.31
N MET A 445 -8.27 -16.05 -20.39
CA MET A 445 -7.22 -15.70 -21.35
C MET A 445 -7.67 -15.92 -22.80
N LYS A 446 -8.39 -17.01 -23.11
CA LYS A 446 -8.95 -17.27 -24.44
C LYS A 446 -9.92 -16.17 -24.90
N LYS A 447 -10.76 -15.68 -23.97
CA LYS A 447 -11.68 -14.57 -24.26
C LYS A 447 -10.94 -13.26 -24.58
N ARG A 448 -9.69 -13.10 -24.11
CA ARG A 448 -8.83 -11.91 -24.32
C ARG A 448 -7.75 -12.12 -25.38
N ALA A 449 -7.76 -13.25 -26.09
CA ALA A 449 -6.75 -13.54 -27.11
C ALA A 449 -6.61 -12.45 -28.19
N THR A 450 -7.73 -11.82 -28.59
CA THR A 450 -7.70 -10.68 -29.52
C THR A 450 -6.98 -9.48 -28.90
N VAL A 451 -7.29 -9.13 -27.67
CA VAL A 451 -6.62 -8.04 -26.94
C VAL A 451 -5.12 -8.29 -26.84
N LEU A 452 -4.68 -9.51 -26.49
CA LEU A 452 -3.25 -9.85 -26.45
C LEU A 452 -2.57 -9.66 -27.81
N ARG A 453 -3.22 -10.01 -28.93
CA ARG A 453 -2.69 -9.79 -30.29
C ARG A 453 -2.59 -8.30 -30.61
N GLU A 454 -3.58 -7.51 -30.22
CA GLU A 454 -3.59 -6.07 -30.43
C GLU A 454 -2.49 -5.39 -29.60
N LEU A 455 -2.25 -5.82 -28.36
CA LEU A 455 -1.16 -5.32 -27.52
C LEU A 455 0.22 -5.61 -28.14
N LEU A 456 0.41 -6.83 -28.69
CA LEU A 456 1.65 -7.15 -29.42
C LEU A 456 1.79 -6.28 -30.68
N CYS A 457 0.71 -6.07 -31.43
CA CYS A 457 0.70 -5.21 -32.62
C CYS A 457 1.05 -3.76 -32.23
N SER A 458 0.51 -3.28 -31.11
CA SER A 458 0.82 -1.95 -30.57
C SER A 458 2.30 -1.78 -30.24
N MET A 459 2.93 -2.80 -29.65
CA MET A 459 4.38 -2.80 -29.39
C MET A 459 5.16 -2.75 -30.71
N GLU A 460 4.79 -3.57 -31.71
CA GLU A 460 5.44 -3.56 -33.01
C GLU A 460 5.31 -2.22 -33.74
N ASN A 461 4.14 -1.58 -33.66
CA ASN A 461 3.90 -0.27 -34.27
C ASN A 461 4.68 0.85 -33.57
N ARG A 462 4.84 0.77 -32.26
CA ARG A 462 5.64 1.74 -31.48
C ARG A 462 7.15 1.52 -31.59
N ASP A 463 7.58 0.33 -31.98
CA ASP A 463 8.97 0.13 -32.39
C ASP A 463 9.25 0.87 -33.71
N HIS A 464 8.58 0.49 -34.80
CA HIS A 464 8.59 1.22 -36.06
C HIS A 464 7.45 0.80 -36.98
N HIS A 465 6.82 1.78 -37.70
CA HIS A 465 5.78 1.52 -38.69
C HIS A 465 6.28 0.67 -39.87
N ASP A 466 7.53 0.80 -40.25
CA ASP A 466 8.21 -0.04 -41.25
C ASP A 466 8.84 -1.26 -40.55
N PRO A 467 8.35 -2.49 -40.80
CA PRO A 467 8.89 -3.69 -40.17
C PRO A 467 10.39 -3.92 -40.39
N ALA A 468 10.95 -3.43 -41.52
CA ALA A 468 12.38 -3.56 -41.82
C ALA A 468 13.28 -2.70 -40.94
N LYS A 469 12.71 -1.71 -40.24
CA LYS A 469 13.42 -0.81 -39.34
C LYS A 469 13.21 -1.10 -37.86
N ARG A 470 12.44 -2.14 -37.56
CA ARG A 470 12.20 -2.56 -36.18
C ARG A 470 13.47 -3.11 -35.56
N ASP A 471 13.75 -2.70 -34.32
CA ASP A 471 14.91 -3.13 -33.54
C ASP A 471 14.56 -3.59 -32.11
N GLY A 472 13.27 -3.69 -31.79
CA GLY A 472 12.76 -4.14 -30.50
C GLY A 472 12.76 -3.06 -29.40
N ILE A 473 13.04 -1.80 -29.76
CA ILE A 473 12.95 -0.65 -28.83
C ILE A 473 11.76 0.21 -29.20
N LEU A 474 10.94 0.54 -28.23
CA LEU A 474 9.78 1.41 -28.44
C LEU A 474 10.23 2.86 -28.57
N LYS A 475 9.93 3.50 -29.71
CA LYS A 475 10.45 4.80 -30.12
C LYS A 475 9.36 5.82 -30.44
N ALA A 476 8.14 5.35 -30.68
CA ALA A 476 7.07 6.22 -31.12
C ALA A 476 6.45 7.00 -29.96
N THR A 477 6.09 8.24 -30.19
CA THR A 477 5.31 9.05 -29.26
C THR A 477 3.84 9.04 -29.67
N SER A 478 2.94 8.80 -28.72
CA SER A 478 1.50 8.82 -28.92
C SER A 478 1.01 10.21 -29.32
N SER A 479 0.08 10.26 -30.29
CA SER A 479 -0.65 11.49 -30.61
C SER A 479 -1.47 12.04 -29.45
N ARG A 480 -1.73 11.22 -28.42
CA ARG A 480 -2.43 11.60 -27.20
C ARG A 480 -1.56 12.42 -26.23
N CYS A 481 -0.24 12.40 -26.36
CA CYS A 481 0.66 13.21 -25.51
C CYS A 481 0.57 14.72 -25.76
N GLY A 482 -0.28 15.13 -26.68
CA GLY A 482 -0.72 16.50 -26.89
C GLY A 482 0.39 17.46 -27.29
N GLN A 483 0.26 18.74 -26.86
CA GLN A 483 1.18 19.81 -27.27
C GLN A 483 2.60 19.66 -26.72
N THR A 484 2.83 18.86 -25.69
CA THR A 484 4.16 18.60 -25.14
C THR A 484 4.98 17.70 -26.05
N GLY A 485 4.33 16.86 -26.89
CA GLY A 485 4.98 15.99 -27.86
C GLY A 485 5.90 14.93 -27.26
N LYS A 486 5.79 14.66 -25.96
CA LYS A 486 6.65 13.72 -25.23
C LYS A 486 5.82 12.82 -24.34
N GLU A 487 6.17 11.55 -24.31
CA GLU A 487 5.64 10.58 -23.36
C GLU A 487 6.54 10.53 -22.13
N SER A 488 5.93 10.55 -20.95
CA SER A 488 6.65 10.38 -19.68
C SER A 488 6.65 8.92 -19.21
N THR A 489 7.41 8.67 -18.15
CA THR A 489 7.44 7.41 -17.41
C THR A 489 7.13 7.68 -15.94
N THR A 490 6.90 6.64 -15.15
CA THR A 490 6.78 6.72 -13.68
C THR A 490 7.97 7.42 -13.02
N TYR A 491 9.10 7.52 -13.71
CA TYR A 491 10.34 8.14 -13.24
C TYR A 491 10.53 9.60 -13.64
N ASP A 492 9.55 10.25 -14.24
CA ASP A 492 9.62 11.64 -14.71
C ASP A 492 9.96 12.64 -13.58
N ALA A 493 9.48 12.37 -12.36
CA ALA A 493 9.75 13.18 -11.19
C ALA A 493 11.13 12.92 -10.54
N LEU A 494 11.86 11.89 -10.97
CA LEU A 494 13.16 11.53 -10.39
C LEU A 494 14.34 12.16 -11.11
N ASP A 495 14.37 12.01 -12.42
CA ASP A 495 15.53 12.38 -13.24
C ASP A 495 15.11 12.68 -14.68
N HIS A 496 15.60 13.80 -15.22
CA HIS A 496 15.36 14.15 -16.62
C HIS A 496 15.82 13.08 -17.62
N SER A 497 16.83 12.27 -17.30
CA SER A 497 17.28 11.17 -18.15
C SER A 497 16.32 9.99 -18.20
N LEU A 498 15.36 9.92 -17.26
CA LEU A 498 14.32 8.91 -17.18
C LEU A 498 12.94 9.44 -17.61
N MET A 499 12.81 10.74 -17.87
CA MET A 499 11.55 11.39 -18.10
C MET A 499 10.89 10.94 -19.41
N ASP A 500 11.66 10.87 -20.49
CA ASP A 500 11.13 10.53 -21.81
C ASP A 500 11.05 9.01 -21.99
N ALA A 501 9.87 8.46 -22.31
CA ALA A 501 9.65 7.03 -22.52
C ALA A 501 10.31 6.47 -23.79
N PRO A 502 10.29 7.15 -24.97
CA PRO A 502 10.93 6.65 -26.17
C PRO A 502 12.44 6.43 -26.00
N GLY A 503 12.90 5.20 -26.24
CA GLY A 503 14.31 4.84 -26.10
C GLY A 503 14.85 4.76 -24.68
N ASN A 504 14.01 4.92 -23.66
CA ASN A 504 14.36 4.81 -22.26
C ASN A 504 14.79 3.38 -21.92
N LEU A 505 15.89 3.22 -21.18
CA LEU A 505 16.42 1.90 -20.79
C LEU A 505 15.44 1.08 -19.94
N TYR A 506 14.80 1.73 -18.97
CA TYR A 506 13.79 1.06 -18.15
C TYR A 506 12.67 0.48 -19.02
N VAL A 507 12.11 1.30 -19.92
CA VAL A 507 11.09 0.89 -20.87
C VAL A 507 11.60 -0.22 -21.81
N ALA A 508 12.84 -0.14 -22.27
CA ALA A 508 13.43 -1.15 -23.16
C ALA A 508 13.57 -2.52 -22.48
N VAL A 509 13.99 -2.57 -21.22
CA VAL A 509 14.07 -3.83 -20.46
C VAL A 509 12.66 -4.35 -20.16
N LYS A 510 11.73 -3.47 -19.77
CA LYS A 510 10.33 -3.83 -19.54
C LYS A 510 9.65 -4.37 -20.78
N THR A 511 9.96 -3.81 -21.96
CA THR A 511 9.52 -4.34 -23.27
C THR A 511 9.96 -5.79 -23.48
N GLY A 512 11.23 -6.10 -23.23
CA GLY A 512 11.74 -7.48 -23.29
C GLY A 512 10.99 -8.43 -22.35
N CYS A 513 10.74 -8.00 -21.14
CA CYS A 513 9.98 -8.77 -20.14
C CYS A 513 8.51 -8.97 -20.54
N ALA A 514 7.84 -7.94 -21.06
CA ALA A 514 6.48 -8.04 -21.60
C ALA A 514 6.39 -9.07 -22.74
N LEU A 515 7.37 -9.06 -23.64
CA LEU A 515 7.44 -10.03 -24.76
C LEU A 515 7.63 -11.46 -24.27
N ILE A 516 8.42 -11.70 -23.22
CA ILE A 516 8.57 -13.02 -22.58
C ILE A 516 7.22 -13.51 -22.07
N MET A 517 6.47 -12.66 -21.37
CA MET A 517 5.16 -13.03 -20.84
C MET A 517 4.12 -13.23 -21.93
N LEU A 518 4.06 -12.35 -22.94
CA LEU A 518 3.17 -12.51 -24.11
C LEU A 518 3.45 -13.79 -24.89
N GLN A 519 4.73 -14.08 -25.15
CA GLN A 519 5.12 -15.32 -25.82
C GLN A 519 4.60 -16.53 -25.05
N LYS A 520 4.78 -16.56 -23.72
CA LYS A 520 4.28 -17.64 -22.88
C LYS A 520 2.75 -17.76 -22.94
N CYS A 521 2.01 -16.64 -22.90
CA CYS A 521 0.56 -16.64 -23.05
C CYS A 521 0.12 -17.19 -24.42
N PHE A 522 0.79 -16.80 -25.51
CA PHE A 522 0.47 -17.31 -26.87
C PHE A 522 0.80 -18.80 -27.00
N ASP A 523 1.88 -19.27 -26.36
CA ASP A 523 2.21 -20.71 -26.33
C ASP A 523 1.11 -21.51 -25.62
N GLU A 524 0.59 -21.02 -24.49
CA GLU A 524 -0.53 -21.65 -23.77
C GLU A 524 -1.84 -21.60 -24.55
N LEU A 525 -2.05 -20.55 -25.34
CA LEU A 525 -3.22 -20.43 -26.23
C LEU A 525 -3.11 -21.29 -27.50
N GLY A 526 -1.93 -21.82 -27.81
CA GLY A 526 -1.66 -22.52 -29.08
C GLY A 526 -1.57 -21.56 -30.28
N ASP A 527 -1.37 -20.26 -30.06
CA ASP A 527 -1.22 -19.22 -31.11
C ASP A 527 0.24 -19.13 -31.56
N ALA A 528 0.65 -20.07 -32.37
CA ALA A 528 2.04 -20.19 -32.83
C ALA A 528 2.51 -18.98 -33.67
N GLU A 529 1.62 -18.29 -34.38
CA GLU A 529 1.96 -17.09 -35.15
C GLU A 529 2.33 -15.94 -34.23
N SER A 530 1.46 -15.62 -33.27
CA SER A 530 1.70 -14.54 -32.32
C SER A 530 2.87 -14.83 -31.40
N SER A 531 3.06 -16.08 -30.97
CA SER A 531 4.24 -16.51 -30.22
C SER A 531 5.55 -16.29 -31.00
N ALA A 532 5.58 -16.65 -32.28
CA ALA A 532 6.74 -16.43 -33.15
C ALA A 532 7.04 -14.92 -33.34
N ARG A 533 6.02 -14.07 -33.48
CA ARG A 533 6.17 -12.60 -33.57
C ARG A 533 6.77 -12.02 -32.28
N ALA A 534 6.21 -12.40 -31.13
CA ALA A 534 6.73 -11.98 -29.83
C ALA A 534 8.19 -12.41 -29.63
N ALA A 535 8.51 -13.68 -29.95
CA ALA A 535 9.87 -14.20 -29.89
C ALA A 535 10.84 -13.48 -30.86
N HIS A 536 10.37 -13.10 -32.03
CA HIS A 536 11.18 -12.32 -32.99
C HIS A 536 11.49 -10.93 -32.45
N MET A 537 10.49 -10.21 -31.96
CA MET A 537 10.68 -8.87 -31.38
C MET A 537 11.57 -8.93 -30.13
N LEU A 538 11.45 -9.97 -29.29
CA LEU A 538 12.35 -10.19 -28.15
C LEU A 538 13.81 -10.35 -28.58
N LYS A 539 14.08 -11.08 -29.65
CA LYS A 539 15.45 -11.22 -30.20
C LYS A 539 15.99 -9.88 -30.68
N LEU A 540 15.17 -9.07 -31.34
CA LEU A 540 15.56 -7.71 -31.76
C LEU A 540 15.89 -6.84 -30.54
N ASN A 541 15.02 -6.85 -29.53
CA ASN A 541 15.23 -6.11 -28.28
C ASN A 541 16.56 -6.50 -27.60
N GLN A 542 16.81 -7.79 -27.42
CA GLN A 542 18.05 -8.30 -26.82
C GLN A 542 19.30 -7.95 -27.64
N ALA A 543 19.19 -7.97 -28.96
CA ALA A 543 20.28 -7.57 -29.85
C ALA A 543 20.58 -6.08 -29.74
N SER A 544 19.55 -5.26 -29.63
CA SER A 544 19.68 -3.82 -29.43
C SER A 544 20.31 -3.47 -28.09
N LEU A 545 19.87 -4.09 -26.98
CA LEU A 545 20.51 -3.89 -25.68
C LEU A 545 22.02 -4.18 -25.75
N LYS A 546 22.42 -5.28 -26.39
CA LYS A 546 23.85 -5.58 -26.58
C LYS A 546 24.60 -4.56 -27.42
N LYS A 547 23.95 -4.04 -28.48
CA LYS A 547 24.53 -3.02 -29.36
C LYS A 547 24.75 -1.70 -28.65
N PHE A 548 23.86 -1.34 -27.72
CA PHE A 548 23.92 -0.08 -26.97
C PHE A 548 24.78 -0.15 -25.71
N GLN A 549 25.40 -1.30 -25.42
CA GLN A 549 26.38 -1.42 -24.35
C GLN A 549 27.60 -0.54 -24.63
N THR A 550 28.00 0.25 -23.64
CA THR A 550 29.19 1.09 -23.69
C THR A 550 30.47 0.26 -23.46
N GLU A 551 31.64 0.84 -23.68
CA GLU A 551 32.92 0.14 -23.51
C GLU A 551 33.15 -0.36 -22.07
N ASP A 552 32.60 0.36 -21.08
CA ASP A 552 32.65 0.00 -19.67
C ASP A 552 31.54 -1.00 -19.24
N GLY A 553 30.78 -1.50 -20.21
CA GLY A 553 29.75 -2.52 -19.97
C GLY A 553 28.42 -2.00 -19.48
N ILE A 554 28.21 -0.68 -19.46
CA ILE A 554 27.00 -0.04 -18.95
C ILE A 554 26.00 0.23 -20.09
N LEU A 555 24.72 0.30 -19.76
CA LEU A 555 23.68 0.80 -20.64
C LEU A 555 23.32 2.23 -20.24
N ARG A 556 23.16 3.13 -21.23
CA ARG A 556 22.75 4.51 -20.99
C ARG A 556 21.28 4.59 -20.59
N ALA A 557 20.93 5.56 -19.78
CA ALA A 557 19.54 5.78 -19.34
C ALA A 557 18.58 6.00 -20.52
N ASN A 558 19.02 6.64 -21.60
CA ASN A 558 18.35 6.64 -22.90
C ASN A 558 19.31 6.10 -23.95
N LEU A 559 18.89 5.06 -24.67
CA LEU A 559 19.72 4.29 -25.58
C LEU A 559 20.19 5.08 -26.81
N TYR A 560 19.46 6.14 -27.19
CA TYR A 560 19.76 6.98 -28.37
C TYR A 560 20.40 8.32 -28.02
N SER A 561 20.68 8.58 -26.74
CA SER A 561 21.32 9.81 -26.29
C SER A 561 22.73 9.58 -25.76
N ASP A 562 23.51 10.67 -25.63
CA ASP A 562 24.86 10.64 -25.06
C ASP A 562 24.87 10.86 -23.53
N THR A 563 23.74 10.59 -22.85
CA THR A 563 23.67 10.72 -21.39
C THR A 563 24.65 9.77 -20.69
N ASP A 564 25.34 10.30 -19.70
CA ASP A 564 26.22 9.55 -18.81
C ASP A 564 25.48 9.02 -17.56
N SER A 565 24.15 9.21 -17.49
CA SER A 565 23.33 8.73 -16.39
C SER A 565 23.30 7.21 -16.34
N ARG A 566 23.47 6.67 -15.15
CA ARG A 566 23.30 5.24 -14.82
C ARG A 566 21.99 5.06 -14.10
N VAL A 567 21.16 4.11 -14.53
CA VAL A 567 19.82 3.91 -13.98
C VAL A 567 19.64 2.46 -13.53
N LEU A 568 19.51 2.29 -12.22
CA LEU A 568 19.21 1.00 -11.61
C LEU A 568 17.77 0.56 -11.88
N ALA A 569 16.86 1.51 -12.10
CA ALA A 569 15.43 1.29 -12.32
C ALA A 569 15.09 0.20 -13.36
N ALA A 570 15.93 0.01 -14.37
CA ALA A 570 15.73 -1.03 -15.38
C ALA A 570 15.63 -2.46 -14.79
N ALA A 571 16.27 -2.70 -13.63
CA ALA A 571 16.29 -4.01 -13.00
C ALA A 571 14.90 -4.46 -12.51
N GLU A 572 14.05 -3.54 -12.02
CA GLU A 572 12.73 -3.88 -11.48
C GLU A 572 11.84 -4.62 -12.47
N SER A 573 12.02 -4.33 -13.77
CA SER A 573 11.22 -4.94 -14.84
C SER A 573 11.25 -6.49 -14.83
N LEU A 574 12.28 -7.06 -14.24
CA LEU A 574 12.43 -8.52 -14.12
C LEU A 574 11.65 -9.13 -12.94
N ALA A 575 11.07 -8.32 -12.04
CA ALA A 575 10.41 -8.81 -10.83
C ALA A 575 9.19 -9.70 -11.13
N VAL A 576 8.28 -9.24 -11.99
CA VAL A 576 7.09 -10.02 -12.36
C VAL A 576 7.44 -11.27 -13.17
N PRO A 577 8.27 -11.22 -14.21
CA PRO A 577 8.76 -12.44 -14.87
C PRO A 577 9.45 -13.42 -13.92
N TYR A 578 10.20 -12.94 -12.93
CA TYR A 578 10.79 -13.80 -11.91
C TYR A 578 9.70 -14.51 -11.08
N MET A 579 8.73 -13.78 -10.58
CA MET A 579 7.61 -14.31 -9.80
C MET A 579 6.85 -15.42 -10.57
N LEU A 580 6.78 -15.30 -11.89
CA LEU A 580 6.15 -16.28 -12.78
C LEU A 580 7.10 -17.42 -13.22
N GLY A 581 8.36 -17.44 -12.75
CA GLY A 581 9.36 -18.44 -13.14
C GLY A 581 9.86 -18.32 -14.58
N LEU A 582 9.77 -17.14 -15.19
CA LEU A 582 10.07 -16.90 -16.61
C LEU A 582 11.45 -16.30 -16.88
N THR A 583 12.26 -15.98 -15.85
CA THR A 583 13.57 -15.33 -16.01
C THR A 583 14.72 -16.27 -16.38
N GLY A 584 14.52 -17.58 -16.41
CA GLY A 584 15.58 -18.55 -16.74
C GLY A 584 16.18 -18.35 -18.14
N LYS A 585 15.87 -19.28 -19.06
CA LYS A 585 16.41 -19.24 -20.45
C LYS A 585 16.05 -17.98 -21.23
N ALA A 586 14.94 -17.33 -20.91
CA ALA A 586 14.46 -16.19 -21.67
C ALA A 586 15.36 -14.95 -21.55
N ILE A 587 16.00 -14.74 -20.39
CA ILE A 587 16.93 -13.61 -20.16
C ILE A 587 18.40 -13.98 -20.37
N GLU A 588 18.73 -15.27 -20.55
CA GLU A 588 20.11 -15.72 -20.69
C GLU A 588 20.92 -14.91 -21.73
N PRO A 589 20.35 -14.53 -22.90
CA PRO A 589 21.09 -13.73 -23.87
C PRO A 589 21.57 -12.36 -23.38
N VAL A 590 20.91 -11.80 -22.35
CA VAL A 590 21.23 -10.47 -21.82
C VAL A 590 21.56 -10.50 -20.31
N LYS A 591 21.59 -11.66 -19.67
CA LYS A 591 21.79 -11.81 -18.23
C LYS A 591 23.10 -11.18 -17.77
N GLU A 592 24.21 -11.51 -18.42
CA GLU A 592 25.53 -10.98 -18.08
C GLU A 592 25.63 -9.47 -18.34
N LEU A 593 25.02 -8.99 -19.42
CA LEU A 593 24.92 -7.57 -19.72
C LEU A 593 24.19 -6.80 -18.62
N LEU A 594 23.01 -7.30 -18.21
CA LEU A 594 22.20 -6.67 -17.15
C LEU A 594 22.92 -6.74 -15.80
N LEU A 595 23.57 -7.86 -15.47
CA LEU A 595 24.36 -8.00 -14.24
C LEU A 595 25.51 -6.98 -14.21
N THR A 596 26.24 -6.83 -15.33
CA THR A 596 27.34 -5.85 -15.45
C THR A 596 26.80 -4.43 -15.28
N HIS A 597 25.67 -4.12 -15.91
CA HIS A 597 25.00 -2.81 -15.75
C HIS A 597 24.59 -2.55 -14.30
N ILE A 598 23.92 -3.50 -13.65
CA ILE A 598 23.49 -3.39 -12.24
C ILE A 598 24.72 -3.14 -11.33
N ARG A 599 25.77 -3.94 -11.47
CA ARG A 599 27.02 -3.77 -10.70
C ARG A 599 27.68 -2.42 -10.95
N GLY A 600 27.60 -1.92 -12.18
CA GLY A 600 28.08 -0.57 -12.52
C GLY A 600 27.22 0.55 -11.94
N CYS A 601 25.93 0.34 -11.79
CA CYS A 601 25.03 1.26 -11.07
C CYS A 601 25.30 1.24 -9.56
N MET A 602 25.50 0.07 -8.97
CA MET A 602 25.70 -0.15 -7.53
C MET A 602 27.12 0.19 -7.08
N GLN A 603 27.61 1.37 -7.45
CA GLN A 603 28.91 1.93 -7.04
C GLN A 603 28.69 3.27 -6.35
N GLU A 604 29.57 3.59 -5.40
CA GLU A 604 29.60 4.91 -4.74
C GLU A 604 29.77 6.04 -5.78
N GLY A 605 29.01 7.12 -5.61
CA GLY A 605 28.96 8.23 -6.55
C GLY A 605 28.09 7.99 -7.78
N HIS A 606 27.54 6.78 -7.96
CA HIS A 606 26.54 6.47 -8.97
C HIS A 606 25.16 6.28 -8.33
N CYS A 607 24.64 5.06 -8.28
CA CYS A 607 23.37 4.78 -7.63
C CYS A 607 23.50 4.47 -6.13
N ILE A 608 24.70 4.47 -5.56
CA ILE A 608 24.92 4.48 -4.12
C ILE A 608 25.30 5.88 -3.67
N ASP A 609 24.54 6.42 -2.74
CA ASP A 609 24.81 7.70 -2.10
C ASP A 609 26.07 7.61 -1.22
N GLU A 610 27.06 8.47 -1.49
CA GLU A 610 28.36 8.45 -0.80
C GLU A 610 28.26 8.80 0.68
N THR A 611 27.22 9.55 1.08
CA THR A 611 27.05 10.01 2.46
C THR A 611 26.34 8.98 3.33
N THR A 612 25.30 8.34 2.78
CA THR A 612 24.40 7.48 3.55
C THR A 612 24.56 5.99 3.22
N GLY A 613 25.04 5.68 2.01
CA GLY A 613 25.02 4.34 1.44
C GLY A 613 23.66 3.93 0.88
N GLY A 614 22.69 4.83 0.89
CA GLY A 614 21.34 4.59 0.36
C GLY A 614 21.34 4.46 -1.15
N VAL A 615 20.36 3.72 -1.69
CA VAL A 615 20.30 3.44 -3.13
C VAL A 615 19.39 4.40 -3.85
N ARG A 616 19.92 5.00 -4.91
CA ARG A 616 19.21 5.84 -5.87
C ARG A 616 18.85 5.05 -7.12
N LEU A 617 17.71 5.32 -7.69
CA LEU A 617 17.30 4.70 -8.96
C LEU A 617 18.02 5.28 -10.18
N SER A 618 18.56 6.49 -10.04
CA SER A 618 19.40 7.15 -11.03
C SER A 618 20.63 7.80 -10.39
N SER A 619 21.77 7.79 -11.09
CA SER A 619 23.00 8.46 -10.65
C SER A 619 22.91 9.99 -10.67
N LYS A 620 21.91 10.57 -11.29
CA LYS A 620 21.73 12.04 -11.45
C LYS A 620 20.76 12.64 -10.44
N SER A 621 20.13 11.83 -9.60
CA SER A 621 19.17 12.32 -8.63
C SER A 621 19.38 11.67 -7.28
N ASN A 622 19.27 12.44 -6.18
CA ASN A 622 19.18 11.88 -4.83
C ASN A 622 17.74 11.55 -4.41
N ASN A 623 16.76 11.83 -5.26
CA ASN A 623 15.38 11.38 -5.11
C ASN A 623 15.28 9.91 -5.49
N THR A 624 14.53 9.12 -4.72
CA THR A 624 14.31 7.69 -4.99
C THR A 624 12.92 7.26 -4.58
N TRP A 625 12.41 6.20 -5.25
CA TRP A 625 11.17 5.52 -4.90
C TRP A 625 11.51 4.25 -4.12
N VAL A 626 11.10 4.20 -2.85
CA VAL A 626 11.42 3.09 -1.93
C VAL A 626 10.89 1.76 -2.46
N SER A 627 9.65 1.74 -2.95
CA SER A 627 9.01 0.56 -3.54
C SER A 627 9.77 -0.01 -4.74
N LYS A 628 10.28 0.86 -5.59
CA LYS A 628 11.05 0.49 -6.77
C LYS A 628 12.46 -0.01 -6.42
N VAL A 629 13.09 0.56 -5.40
CA VAL A 629 14.36 0.04 -4.84
C VAL A 629 14.14 -1.39 -4.32
N ILE A 630 13.02 -1.66 -3.68
CA ILE A 630 12.67 -3.00 -3.17
C ILE A 630 12.58 -4.02 -4.31
N LEU A 631 11.91 -3.68 -5.42
CA LEU A 631 11.84 -4.55 -6.59
C LEU A 631 13.22 -4.79 -7.22
N CYS A 632 14.05 -3.74 -7.33
CA CYS A 632 15.43 -3.87 -7.79
C CYS A 632 16.23 -4.82 -6.89
N PHE A 633 16.10 -4.70 -5.57
CA PHE A 633 16.79 -5.56 -4.61
C PHE A 633 16.32 -7.02 -4.71
N ALA A 634 15.02 -7.25 -4.84
CA ALA A 634 14.51 -8.60 -5.05
C ALA A 634 15.07 -9.24 -6.33
N VAL A 635 15.13 -8.48 -7.42
CA VAL A 635 15.74 -8.94 -8.68
C VAL A 635 17.24 -9.20 -8.52
N MET A 636 17.97 -8.31 -7.86
CA MET A 636 19.41 -8.50 -7.59
C MET A 636 19.67 -9.81 -6.81
N GLU A 637 18.88 -10.08 -5.79
CA GLU A 637 19.01 -11.31 -4.99
C GLU A 637 18.55 -12.56 -5.74
N LYS A 638 17.38 -12.52 -6.36
CA LYS A 638 16.67 -13.71 -6.84
C LYS A 638 17.01 -14.09 -8.29
N VAL A 639 17.35 -13.10 -9.11
CA VAL A 639 17.67 -13.31 -10.54
C VAL A 639 19.20 -13.35 -10.78
N PHE A 640 19.93 -12.50 -10.05
CA PHE A 640 21.36 -12.31 -10.24
C PHE A 640 22.23 -12.87 -9.11
N ASP A 641 21.64 -13.51 -8.10
CA ASP A 641 22.35 -14.16 -6.98
C ASP A 641 23.29 -13.19 -6.21
N ILE A 642 22.94 -11.89 -6.15
CA ILE A 642 23.69 -10.87 -5.41
C ILE A 642 23.29 -10.94 -3.93
N ASN A 643 24.25 -11.14 -3.04
CA ASN A 643 24.00 -11.13 -1.60
C ASN A 643 24.03 -9.68 -1.07
N LEU A 644 22.85 -9.04 -0.97
CA LEU A 644 22.75 -7.64 -0.56
C LEU A 644 23.27 -7.38 0.85
N GLU A 645 23.02 -8.27 1.81
CA GLU A 645 23.49 -8.09 3.19
C GLU A 645 25.01 -8.10 3.28
N LYS A 646 25.67 -8.91 2.44
CA LYS A 646 27.12 -9.06 2.42
C LYS A 646 27.77 -8.00 1.54
N GLU A 647 27.23 -7.75 0.34
CA GLU A 647 27.83 -6.88 -0.67
C GLU A 647 27.45 -5.40 -0.46
N TYR A 648 26.21 -5.14 0.01
CA TYR A 648 25.66 -3.80 0.17
C TYR A 648 24.95 -3.60 1.54
N PRO A 649 25.62 -3.86 2.67
CA PRO A 649 24.97 -3.81 3.99
C PRO A 649 24.49 -2.42 4.37
N ALA A 650 25.10 -1.34 3.85
CA ALA A 650 24.64 0.03 4.08
C ALA A 650 23.31 0.29 3.38
N ALA A 651 23.13 -0.19 2.15
CA ALA A 651 21.90 -0.04 1.38
C ALA A 651 20.70 -0.69 2.08
N MET A 652 20.87 -1.89 2.64
CA MET A 652 19.83 -2.57 3.39
C MET A 652 19.45 -1.81 4.68
N ARG A 653 20.43 -1.28 5.41
CA ARG A 653 20.17 -0.47 6.61
C ARG A 653 19.44 0.83 6.26
N GLU A 654 19.84 1.50 5.16
CA GLU A 654 19.18 2.74 4.74
C GLU A 654 17.74 2.48 4.27
N LEU A 655 17.47 1.39 3.55
CA LEU A 655 16.12 1.03 3.17
C LEU A 655 15.20 0.88 4.41
N ALA A 656 15.65 0.17 5.44
CA ALA A 656 14.93 0.05 6.70
C ALA A 656 14.73 1.41 7.39
N HIS A 657 15.76 2.27 7.37
CA HIS A 657 15.69 3.60 7.94
C HIS A 657 14.68 4.50 7.20
N TRP A 658 14.65 4.48 5.88
CA TRP A 658 13.68 5.27 5.10
C TRP A 658 12.24 4.89 5.42
N CYS A 659 11.94 3.62 5.57
CA CYS A 659 10.60 3.19 5.94
C CYS A 659 10.19 3.66 7.34
N GLN A 660 11.14 3.80 8.27
CA GLN A 660 10.88 4.34 9.60
C GLN A 660 10.64 5.86 9.57
N ILE A 661 11.46 6.63 8.86
CA ILE A 661 11.27 8.09 8.79
C ILE A 661 10.05 8.46 7.94
N SER A 662 9.71 7.69 6.93
CA SER A 662 8.53 7.92 6.10
C SER A 662 7.23 7.73 6.88
N ALA A 663 7.23 6.86 7.87
CA ALA A 663 6.06 6.58 8.71
C ALA A 663 6.07 7.32 10.06
N LYS A 664 6.89 8.36 10.22
CA LYS A 664 6.99 9.09 11.49
C LYS A 664 5.77 9.95 11.78
N ASP A 665 5.29 10.68 10.82
CA ASP A 665 4.18 11.64 10.96
C ASP A 665 2.91 11.16 10.23
N ASP A 666 3.09 10.45 9.14
CA ASP A 666 2.07 9.81 8.32
C ASP A 666 2.30 8.29 8.34
N THR A 667 1.71 7.58 7.43
CA THR A 667 2.07 6.19 7.17
C THR A 667 3.10 6.12 6.05
N ILE A 668 3.39 4.94 5.56
CA ILE A 668 4.46 4.73 4.59
C ILE A 668 4.41 5.73 3.43
N SER A 669 5.54 6.36 3.15
CA SER A 669 5.75 7.27 2.02
C SER A 669 6.80 6.67 1.11
N ASP A 670 6.64 6.87 -0.19
CA ASP A 670 7.47 6.20 -1.19
C ASP A 670 8.66 7.05 -1.66
N GLN A 671 8.54 8.38 -1.68
CA GLN A 671 9.61 9.27 -2.16
C GLN A 671 10.50 9.79 -1.03
N VAL A 672 11.80 9.54 -1.17
CA VAL A 672 12.83 9.93 -0.19
C VAL A 672 14.03 10.57 -0.90
N LEU A 673 14.54 11.68 -0.35
CA LEU A 673 15.86 12.20 -0.68
C LEU A 673 16.91 11.39 0.10
N THR A 674 17.77 10.67 -0.61
CA THR A 674 18.72 9.71 -0.02
C THR A 674 19.77 10.38 0.86
N THR A 675 20.34 11.49 0.40
CA THR A 675 21.39 12.23 1.11
C THR A 675 20.86 12.90 2.37
N GLU A 676 19.72 13.59 2.28
CA GLU A 676 19.09 14.31 3.38
C GLU A 676 18.26 13.42 4.30
N ARG A 677 18.01 12.17 3.92
CA ARG A 677 17.10 11.25 4.63
C ARG A 677 15.73 11.91 4.89
N LYS A 678 15.17 12.53 3.85
CA LYS A 678 13.95 13.33 3.96
C LYS A 678 12.86 12.79 3.06
N VAL A 679 11.67 12.58 3.60
CA VAL A 679 10.45 12.30 2.84
C VAL A 679 10.03 13.55 2.08
N ILE A 680 9.69 13.42 0.79
CA ILE A 680 9.28 14.53 -0.08
C ILE A 680 7.95 14.31 -0.79
N GLY A 681 7.43 13.09 -0.82
CA GLY A 681 6.15 12.78 -1.48
C GLY A 681 5.75 11.33 -1.38
N GLY A 682 4.70 10.96 -2.09
CA GLY A 682 4.18 9.59 -2.10
C GLY A 682 3.70 9.13 -0.73
N CYS A 683 3.00 9.99 0.04
CA CYS A 683 2.46 9.65 1.36
C CYS A 683 1.27 8.70 1.22
N TYR A 684 1.08 7.79 2.20
CA TYR A 684 0.00 6.78 2.21
C TYR A 684 -0.01 5.91 0.94
N TYR A 685 1.15 5.46 0.50
CA TYR A 685 1.34 4.98 -0.85
C TYR A 685 1.21 3.46 -0.96
N PRO A 686 0.20 2.94 -1.71
CA PRO A 686 -0.07 1.51 -1.80
C PRO A 686 1.00 0.73 -2.58
N ARG A 687 1.79 1.37 -3.44
CA ARG A 687 2.90 0.76 -4.19
C ARG A 687 3.88 -0.01 -3.29
N SER A 688 3.94 0.34 -2.01
CA SER A 688 4.74 -0.39 -1.02
C SER A 688 4.37 -1.87 -0.87
N ALA A 689 3.22 -2.32 -1.39
CA ALA A 689 2.87 -3.74 -1.54
C ALA A 689 3.89 -4.53 -2.38
N SER A 690 4.72 -3.85 -3.17
CA SER A 690 5.88 -4.44 -3.88
C SER A 690 6.80 -5.25 -2.95
N THR A 691 6.82 -4.95 -1.65
CA THR A 691 7.53 -5.74 -0.62
C THR A 691 7.13 -7.21 -0.60
N ALA A 692 5.91 -7.54 -1.03
CA ALA A 692 5.45 -8.91 -1.12
C ALA A 692 6.22 -9.75 -2.15
N ILE A 693 7.05 -9.15 -3.00
CA ILE A 693 7.94 -9.89 -3.91
C ILE A 693 8.88 -10.85 -3.15
N TRP A 694 9.19 -10.55 -1.90
CA TRP A 694 10.09 -11.40 -1.08
C TRP A 694 9.45 -12.72 -0.62
N ILE A 695 8.12 -12.89 -0.78
CA ILE A 695 7.46 -14.17 -0.47
C ILE A 695 7.47 -15.19 -1.63
N TYR A 696 8.06 -14.82 -2.77
CA TYR A 696 8.23 -15.69 -3.96
C TYR A 696 9.59 -16.31 -4.11
#